data_d1e405eeed0e1d455f7eb5f699ef3444
#
_entry.id   d1e405eeed0e1d455f7eb5f699ef3444
#
_cell.length_a   1.000
_cell.length_b   1.000
_cell.length_c   1.000
_cell.angle_alpha   90.00
_cell.angle_beta   90.00
_cell.angle_gamma   90.00
#
_symmetry.space_group_name_H-M   'P 1'
#
loop_
_entity.id
_entity.type
_entity.pdbx_description
1 polymer ?
#
loop_
_entity_poly.entity_id
_entity_poly.type
_entity_poly.pdbx_seq_one_letter_code
_entity_poly.pdbx_strand_id
1 'polypeptide(L)'
;MSNTPHVPMDDAHLKQYAANAAKELKLSGTVPCRRLSGLLRDSLKKVRRAQELLSVWCRAQSALPGAVEWLLDNHYLAVREGERALAALKRGRPLRGTERGETLLQCCARSALWAVPDLHQGRLALYLEGFQSVCPLTERELSLLVPVLAGTLVGQLAGLCGDLEGLKEGKVSPEEMAPIFGGLRALSGGEWTALLEGASRVERVLVQDPSGHYPRMDEDTRRRYRQEVCRLAKKYRLEEGQAARRALELAKKGEGPRRHLGWYLYREPLGKPEHPRSGVSYGLAVTGLSLAAALALWRAAGTPLAAVLLILPLSDIVKNVLDFLLVRLVPPRPVPRMALEGGVPREGRTLCVVVSLLTGEDSGPKLAALLERYRLANRDAGPELRLGILADLPDSGTPMGAEGAAWMDSARKAISALNEKYGGGFYLFFRTPAFSQRDERYMGWERKRGALTELVRLLKGRPAGLEVKAGERGWLRQVKYVITLDADTSLNVGTARELTGAMLHPLNQPVIDPKKKVVTAGHALFQPRVAVELEAANRSFFAKLFGGLGGVDPYGSTASDVYHDLFDQGTYTGKGIFSVDAFHTCLDSRFPDNTILSHDLLEGSYLRAGLLGEAELTDGCPWQVYGYYARLHRWIRGDWQLLPWLGKRVPDGHGGKEANPLPPLARWKILDNLRRSLSPVFTLLTLVLGMCFSGRVFAWAGGVAVVAAAS
;
A
#
# COMPACT_ATOMS: atom_id res chain seq x y z
N MET A 1 2.07 -47.61 16.92
CA MET A 1 0.66 -47.25 16.94
C MET A 1 -0.06 -48.22 16.01
N SER A 2 -1.10 -48.95 16.47
CA SER A 2 -1.74 -50.06 15.76
C SER A 2 -2.35 -49.62 14.43
N ASN A 3 -2.09 -50.41 13.37
CA ASN A 3 -2.71 -50.35 12.05
C ASN A 3 -4.21 -50.73 12.06
N THR A 4 -5.06 -49.97 12.76
CA THR A 4 -6.48 -50.12 12.62
C THR A 4 -6.98 -49.21 11.50
N PRO A 5 -7.76 -49.72 10.51
CA PRO A 5 -8.30 -48.90 9.45
C PRO A 5 -9.12 -47.76 10.05
N HIS A 6 -8.83 -46.53 9.57
CA HIS A 6 -9.44 -45.31 10.06
C HIS A 6 -10.92 -45.31 9.65
N VAL A 7 -11.81 -45.73 10.56
CA VAL A 7 -13.25 -45.54 10.35
C VAL A 7 -13.55 -44.06 10.51
N PRO A 8 -14.13 -43.39 9.51
CA PRO A 8 -14.45 -41.96 9.61
C PRO A 8 -15.41 -41.73 10.79
N MET A 9 -14.99 -40.93 11.79
CA MET A 9 -15.84 -40.50 12.88
C MET A 9 -17.03 -39.70 12.32
N ASP A 10 -18.20 -39.86 12.88
CA ASP A 10 -19.32 -38.93 12.65
C ASP A 10 -18.98 -37.54 13.24
N ASP A 11 -19.75 -36.53 12.90
CA ASP A 11 -19.50 -35.15 13.27
C ASP A 11 -19.52 -34.90 14.78
N ALA A 12 -20.41 -35.61 15.51
CA ALA A 12 -20.52 -35.49 16.98
C ALA A 12 -19.31 -36.11 17.67
N HIS A 13 -18.92 -37.32 17.25
CA HIS A 13 -17.75 -38.03 17.78
C HIS A 13 -16.46 -37.24 17.42
N LEU A 14 -16.37 -36.64 16.26
CA LEU A 14 -15.20 -35.81 15.85
C LEU A 14 -15.03 -34.58 16.77
N LYS A 15 -16.14 -33.86 17.07
CA LYS A 15 -16.10 -32.73 18.01
C LYS A 15 -15.74 -33.20 19.44
N GLN A 16 -16.28 -34.33 19.89
CA GLN A 16 -15.99 -34.87 21.22
C GLN A 16 -14.51 -35.32 21.31
N TYR A 17 -14.00 -35.98 20.28
CA TYR A 17 -12.60 -36.38 20.21
C TYR A 17 -11.69 -35.14 20.30
N ALA A 18 -11.94 -34.09 19.52
CA ALA A 18 -11.18 -32.85 19.53
C ALA A 18 -11.20 -32.17 20.91
N ALA A 19 -12.39 -32.15 21.58
CA ALA A 19 -12.52 -31.60 22.93
C ALA A 19 -11.72 -32.40 23.96
N ASN A 20 -11.72 -33.73 23.86
CA ASN A 20 -10.94 -34.60 24.74
C ASN A 20 -9.44 -34.43 24.52
N ALA A 21 -9.00 -34.38 23.26
CA ALA A 21 -7.61 -34.09 22.92
C ALA A 21 -7.13 -32.75 23.50
N ALA A 22 -8.00 -31.72 23.53
CA ALA A 22 -7.68 -30.44 24.15
C ALA A 22 -7.65 -30.51 25.70
N LYS A 23 -8.50 -31.29 26.33
CA LYS A 23 -8.53 -31.48 27.82
C LYS A 23 -7.28 -32.13 28.37
N GLU A 24 -6.65 -33.04 27.59
CA GLU A 24 -5.44 -33.74 28.01
C GLU A 24 -4.17 -32.83 27.96
N LEU A 25 -4.29 -31.65 27.37
CA LEU A 25 -3.16 -30.75 27.23
C LEU A 25 -2.97 -29.87 28.48
N LYS A 26 -1.86 -30.06 29.16
CA LYS A 26 -1.44 -29.18 30.24
C LYS A 26 -0.51 -28.10 29.67
N LEU A 27 -1.01 -26.86 29.67
CA LEU A 27 -0.26 -25.71 29.17
C LEU A 27 0.83 -25.30 30.16
N SER A 28 2.04 -25.06 29.66
CA SER A 28 3.16 -24.60 30.47
C SER A 28 4.09 -23.71 29.62
N GLY A 29 4.26 -22.46 30.04
CA GLY A 29 5.19 -21.51 29.43
C GLY A 29 4.94 -21.24 27.94
N THR A 30 6.01 -20.88 27.25
CA THR A 30 6.01 -20.58 25.81
C THR A 30 7.21 -21.26 25.11
N VAL A 31 7.00 -21.67 23.86
CA VAL A 31 8.02 -22.29 23.01
C VAL A 31 8.40 -21.32 21.89
N PRO A 32 9.69 -21.00 21.70
CA PRO A 32 10.13 -20.13 20.62
C PRO A 32 9.85 -20.73 19.24
N CYS A 33 9.35 -19.96 18.30
CA CYS A 33 9.14 -20.42 16.91
C CYS A 33 10.44 -20.86 16.24
N ARG A 34 11.61 -20.39 16.71
CA ARG A 34 12.93 -20.86 16.25
C ARG A 34 13.11 -22.37 16.44
N ARG A 35 12.55 -22.95 17.52
CA ARG A 35 12.60 -24.39 17.76
C ARG A 35 11.81 -25.16 16.70
N LEU A 36 10.57 -24.69 16.39
CA LEU A 36 9.77 -25.30 15.33
C LEU A 36 10.44 -25.19 13.97
N SER A 37 10.97 -24.01 13.64
CA SER A 37 11.67 -23.80 12.37
C SER A 37 12.97 -24.60 12.28
N GLY A 38 13.64 -24.88 13.41
CA GLY A 38 14.80 -25.80 13.48
C GLY A 38 14.39 -27.22 13.14
N LEU A 39 13.38 -27.76 13.83
CA LEU A 39 12.87 -29.11 13.59
C LEU A 39 12.41 -29.30 12.13
N LEU A 40 11.68 -28.34 11.59
CA LEU A 40 11.23 -28.40 10.20
C LEU A 40 12.40 -28.36 9.20
N ARG A 41 13.41 -27.53 9.47
CA ARG A 41 14.62 -27.48 8.63
C ARG A 41 15.36 -28.80 8.60
N ASP A 42 15.48 -29.46 9.75
CA ASP A 42 16.13 -30.77 9.85
C ASP A 42 15.30 -31.86 9.16
N SER A 43 13.98 -31.80 9.27
CA SER A 43 13.07 -32.68 8.52
C SER A 43 13.23 -32.50 7.01
N LEU A 44 13.27 -31.26 6.51
CA LEU A 44 13.49 -30.98 5.09
C LEU A 44 14.83 -31.47 4.58
N LYS A 45 15.90 -31.35 5.39
CA LYS A 45 17.23 -31.93 5.05
C LYS A 45 17.17 -33.46 4.90
N LYS A 46 16.46 -34.15 5.81
CA LYS A 46 16.28 -35.60 5.74
C LYS A 46 15.53 -36.02 4.47
N VAL A 47 14.41 -35.33 4.15
CA VAL A 47 13.64 -35.64 2.94
C VAL A 47 14.48 -35.45 1.67
N ARG A 48 15.20 -34.31 1.56
CA ARG A 48 16.08 -34.04 0.41
C ARG A 48 17.21 -35.09 0.28
N ARG A 49 17.87 -35.41 1.39
CA ARG A 49 18.92 -36.41 1.38
C ARG A 49 18.42 -37.82 0.98
N ALA A 50 17.23 -38.21 1.48
CA ALA A 50 16.61 -39.47 1.07
C ALA A 50 16.29 -39.48 -0.41
N GLN A 51 15.71 -38.40 -0.94
CA GLN A 51 15.43 -38.25 -2.37
C GLN A 51 16.72 -38.35 -3.21
N GLU A 52 17.80 -37.65 -2.84
CA GLU A 52 19.07 -37.69 -3.55
C GLU A 52 19.66 -39.13 -3.57
N LEU A 53 19.70 -39.78 -2.41
CA LEU A 53 20.25 -41.14 -2.29
C LEU A 53 19.42 -42.19 -3.05
N LEU A 54 18.09 -42.10 -2.93
CA LEU A 54 17.21 -43.03 -3.62
C LEU A 54 17.21 -42.79 -5.14
N SER A 55 17.30 -41.53 -5.61
CA SER A 55 17.38 -41.22 -7.04
C SER A 55 18.63 -41.81 -7.71
N VAL A 56 19.75 -41.91 -6.97
CA VAL A 56 20.96 -42.57 -7.45
C VAL A 56 20.77 -44.08 -7.44
N TRP A 57 20.24 -44.62 -6.33
CA TRP A 57 20.02 -46.07 -6.17
C TRP A 57 19.02 -46.60 -7.23
N CYS A 58 17.96 -45.91 -7.55
CA CYS A 58 16.94 -46.29 -8.53
C CYS A 58 17.49 -46.52 -9.94
N ARG A 59 18.59 -45.86 -10.31
CA ARG A 59 19.20 -46.03 -11.65
C ARG A 59 19.73 -47.44 -11.92
N ALA A 60 19.99 -48.20 -10.85
CA ALA A 60 20.51 -49.56 -10.94
C ALA A 60 19.40 -50.62 -10.71
N GLN A 61 18.14 -50.22 -10.55
CA GLN A 61 17.04 -51.14 -10.27
C GLN A 61 16.17 -51.36 -11.48
N SER A 62 15.70 -52.60 -11.70
CA SER A 62 14.72 -52.95 -12.74
C SER A 62 13.25 -52.70 -12.32
N ALA A 63 12.99 -52.73 -11.01
CA ALA A 63 11.68 -52.41 -10.43
C ALA A 63 11.89 -51.65 -9.12
N LEU A 64 11.00 -50.70 -8.81
CA LEU A 64 11.09 -49.89 -7.62
C LEU A 64 9.98 -50.25 -6.62
N PRO A 65 10.25 -50.24 -5.31
CA PRO A 65 9.22 -50.29 -4.30
C PRO A 65 8.28 -49.08 -4.43
N GLY A 66 6.97 -49.31 -4.34
CA GLY A 66 5.98 -48.24 -4.59
C GLY A 66 6.12 -47.01 -3.66
N ALA A 67 6.62 -47.18 -2.43
CA ALA A 67 6.90 -46.04 -1.54
C ALA A 67 8.06 -45.16 -2.06
N VAL A 68 9.05 -45.77 -2.72
CA VAL A 68 10.17 -45.02 -3.34
C VAL A 68 9.69 -44.23 -4.55
N GLU A 69 8.88 -44.85 -5.42
CA GLU A 69 8.24 -44.12 -6.54
C GLU A 69 7.44 -42.94 -6.03
N TRP A 70 6.57 -43.13 -5.04
CA TRP A 70 5.77 -42.07 -4.46
C TRP A 70 6.63 -40.93 -3.90
N LEU A 71 7.71 -41.24 -3.22
CA LEU A 71 8.61 -40.22 -2.68
C LEU A 71 9.28 -39.44 -3.81
N LEU A 72 9.83 -40.13 -4.81
CA LEU A 72 10.52 -39.48 -5.93
C LEU A 72 9.59 -38.56 -6.74
N ASP A 73 8.36 -39.00 -7.00
CA ASP A 73 7.40 -38.25 -7.81
C ASP A 73 6.80 -37.04 -7.06
N ASN A 74 6.71 -37.11 -5.73
CA ASN A 74 5.97 -36.10 -4.94
C ASN A 74 6.83 -35.32 -3.93
N HIS A 75 8.15 -35.61 -3.80
CA HIS A 75 9.02 -34.94 -2.81
C HIS A 75 8.98 -33.40 -2.94
N TYR A 76 8.80 -32.88 -4.17
CA TYR A 76 8.73 -31.45 -4.44
C TYR A 76 7.60 -30.76 -3.68
N LEU A 77 6.46 -31.44 -3.43
CA LEU A 77 5.36 -30.94 -2.61
C LEU A 77 5.81 -30.71 -1.15
N ALA A 78 6.49 -31.73 -0.57
CA ALA A 78 6.99 -31.63 0.79
C ALA A 78 8.03 -30.52 0.93
N VAL A 79 8.92 -30.37 -0.06
CA VAL A 79 9.93 -29.30 -0.06
C VAL A 79 9.25 -27.94 -0.17
N ARG A 80 8.34 -27.75 -1.13
CA ARG A 80 7.64 -26.47 -1.36
C ARG A 80 6.81 -26.02 -0.16
N GLU A 81 5.95 -26.90 0.36
CA GLU A 81 5.08 -26.57 1.49
C GLU A 81 5.89 -26.44 2.79
N GLY A 82 6.93 -27.25 2.96
CA GLY A 82 7.85 -27.12 4.08
C GLY A 82 8.63 -25.81 4.07
N GLU A 83 9.09 -25.34 2.91
CA GLU A 83 9.76 -24.03 2.79
C GLU A 83 8.80 -22.86 3.06
N ARG A 84 7.55 -22.92 2.57
CA ARG A 84 6.50 -21.97 2.91
C ARG A 84 6.24 -21.91 4.41
N ALA A 85 6.07 -23.07 5.05
CA ALA A 85 5.91 -23.18 6.49
C ALA A 85 7.12 -22.63 7.26
N LEU A 86 8.34 -22.93 6.79
CA LEU A 86 9.57 -22.41 7.38
C LEU A 86 9.66 -20.89 7.28
N ALA A 87 9.26 -20.29 6.17
CA ALA A 87 9.22 -18.84 5.99
C ALA A 87 8.23 -18.18 6.96
N ALA A 88 7.05 -18.77 7.16
CA ALA A 88 6.05 -18.30 8.11
C ALA A 88 6.53 -18.37 9.58
N LEU A 89 7.27 -19.43 9.93
CA LEU A 89 7.76 -19.64 11.30
C LEU A 89 9.01 -18.83 11.65
N LYS A 90 9.87 -18.47 10.69
CA LYS A 90 11.16 -17.77 10.94
C LYS A 90 11.00 -16.45 11.69
N ARG A 91 9.94 -15.68 11.44
CA ARG A 91 9.68 -14.35 12.05
C ARG A 91 8.71 -14.43 13.23
N GLY A 92 8.44 -15.65 13.70
CA GLY A 92 7.42 -15.89 14.72
C GLY A 92 7.86 -15.49 16.14
N ARG A 93 6.90 -14.90 16.93
CA ARG A 93 7.04 -14.75 18.39
C ARG A 93 6.79 -16.13 19.04
N PRO A 94 7.18 -16.40 20.30
CA PRO A 94 6.89 -17.64 21.00
C PRO A 94 5.39 -17.98 21.01
N LEU A 95 5.06 -19.27 20.90
CA LEU A 95 3.70 -19.82 21.00
C LEU A 95 3.52 -20.48 22.37
N ARG A 96 2.25 -20.67 22.78
CA ARG A 96 1.95 -21.36 24.04
C ARG A 96 2.51 -22.77 24.01
N GLY A 97 3.20 -23.14 25.08
CA GLY A 97 3.82 -24.46 25.26
C GLY A 97 2.97 -25.39 26.10
N THR A 98 3.34 -26.67 26.07
CA THR A 98 2.83 -27.73 26.94
C THR A 98 3.94 -28.23 27.86
N GLU A 99 3.58 -28.94 28.95
CA GLU A 99 4.56 -29.55 29.85
C GLU A 99 5.56 -30.49 29.13
N ARG A 100 5.16 -31.03 27.96
CA ARG A 100 6.03 -31.88 27.12
C ARG A 100 6.99 -31.09 26.25
N GLY A 101 7.02 -29.76 26.35
CA GLY A 101 7.92 -28.88 25.59
C GLY A 101 7.55 -28.72 24.11
N GLU A 102 6.37 -29.14 23.68
CA GLU A 102 5.80 -28.89 22.36
C GLU A 102 4.88 -27.66 22.43
N THR A 103 4.57 -27.07 21.28
CA THR A 103 3.56 -26.00 21.24
C THR A 103 2.16 -26.59 21.27
N LEU A 104 1.22 -25.88 21.88
CA LEU A 104 -0.22 -26.20 21.79
C LEU A 104 -0.65 -26.48 20.35
N LEU A 105 -0.17 -25.64 19.42
CA LEU A 105 -0.51 -25.72 18.00
C LEU A 105 0.04 -27.00 17.32
N GLN A 106 1.23 -27.50 17.72
CA GLN A 106 1.73 -28.81 17.24
C GLN A 106 0.88 -29.96 17.72
N CYS A 107 0.44 -29.94 18.99
CA CYS A 107 -0.47 -30.94 19.53
C CYS A 107 -1.82 -30.92 18.81
N CYS A 108 -2.38 -29.72 18.59
CA CYS A 108 -3.61 -29.53 17.82
C CYS A 108 -3.46 -30.08 16.39
N ALA A 109 -2.38 -29.70 15.68
CA ALA A 109 -2.15 -30.13 14.31
C ALA A 109 -1.99 -31.65 14.18
N ARG A 110 -1.23 -32.29 15.08
CA ARG A 110 -1.03 -33.75 15.08
C ARG A 110 -2.34 -34.49 15.33
N SER A 111 -3.11 -34.05 16.30
CA SER A 111 -4.43 -34.62 16.64
C SER A 111 -5.45 -34.38 15.51
N ALA A 112 -5.40 -33.21 14.87
CA ALA A 112 -6.23 -32.90 13.70
C ALA A 112 -5.92 -33.81 12.51
N LEU A 113 -4.64 -34.00 12.19
CA LEU A 113 -4.19 -34.89 11.10
C LEU A 113 -4.55 -36.36 11.35
N TRP A 114 -4.58 -36.77 12.61
CA TRP A 114 -5.04 -38.13 12.96
C TRP A 114 -6.55 -38.27 12.77
N ALA A 115 -7.35 -37.26 13.16
CA ALA A 115 -8.82 -37.33 13.08
C ALA A 115 -9.35 -37.00 11.66
N VAL A 116 -8.63 -36.18 10.88
CA VAL A 116 -9.02 -35.70 9.54
C VAL A 116 -7.81 -35.78 8.63
N PRO A 117 -7.36 -36.99 8.24
CA PRO A 117 -6.12 -37.18 7.48
C PRO A 117 -6.19 -36.62 6.05
N ASP A 118 -7.36 -36.51 5.48
CA ASP A 118 -7.63 -35.90 4.17
C ASP A 118 -7.71 -34.36 4.20
N LEU A 119 -7.66 -33.77 5.39
CA LEU A 119 -7.80 -32.33 5.62
C LEU A 119 -9.05 -31.70 4.94
N HIS A 120 -10.13 -32.47 4.84
CA HIS A 120 -11.40 -31.93 4.35
C HIS A 120 -11.84 -30.74 5.20
N GLN A 121 -12.01 -29.56 4.57
CA GLN A 121 -12.19 -28.29 5.27
C GLN A 121 -13.38 -28.29 6.24
N GLY A 122 -14.54 -28.84 5.84
CA GLY A 122 -15.72 -28.93 6.70
C GLY A 122 -15.46 -29.76 7.95
N ARG A 123 -14.79 -30.90 7.84
CA ARG A 123 -14.44 -31.77 8.97
C ARG A 123 -13.38 -31.12 9.87
N LEU A 124 -12.39 -30.44 9.28
CA LEU A 124 -11.39 -29.70 10.05
C LEU A 124 -12.02 -28.53 10.82
N ALA A 125 -13.04 -27.85 10.24
CA ALA A 125 -13.80 -26.83 10.95
C ALA A 125 -14.51 -27.39 12.19
N LEU A 126 -15.18 -28.55 12.07
CA LEU A 126 -15.81 -29.26 13.19
C LEU A 126 -14.82 -29.69 14.28
N TYR A 127 -13.65 -30.20 13.84
CA TYR A 127 -12.55 -30.50 14.75
C TYR A 127 -12.09 -29.26 15.53
N LEU A 128 -11.83 -28.16 14.83
CA LEU A 128 -11.40 -26.90 15.46
C LEU A 128 -12.47 -26.34 16.42
N GLU A 129 -13.73 -26.46 16.08
CA GLU A 129 -14.84 -26.06 16.97
C GLU A 129 -14.81 -26.88 18.29
N GLY A 130 -14.67 -28.22 18.19
CA GLY A 130 -14.55 -29.11 19.36
C GLY A 130 -13.28 -28.79 20.17
N PHE A 131 -12.11 -28.65 19.54
CA PHE A 131 -10.86 -28.32 20.21
C PHE A 131 -10.93 -26.99 20.96
N GLN A 132 -11.43 -25.96 20.28
CA GLN A 132 -11.54 -24.60 20.82
C GLN A 132 -12.66 -24.44 21.86
N SER A 133 -13.56 -25.38 21.99
CA SER A 133 -14.54 -25.38 23.09
C SER A 133 -13.87 -25.51 24.46
N VAL A 134 -12.73 -26.19 24.52
CA VAL A 134 -11.90 -26.41 25.70
C VAL A 134 -10.67 -25.50 25.73
N CYS A 135 -9.89 -25.48 24.64
CA CYS A 135 -8.66 -24.74 24.56
C CYS A 135 -8.67 -23.75 23.37
N PRO A 136 -9.08 -22.49 23.60
CA PRO A 136 -9.15 -21.48 22.55
C PRO A 136 -7.80 -21.22 21.90
N LEU A 137 -7.74 -21.24 20.58
CA LEU A 137 -6.56 -20.77 19.82
C LEU A 137 -6.59 -19.24 19.72
N THR A 138 -5.42 -18.63 19.85
CA THR A 138 -5.23 -17.19 19.57
C THR A 138 -5.23 -16.94 18.07
N GLU A 139 -5.51 -15.70 17.66
CA GLU A 139 -5.44 -15.31 16.23
C GLU A 139 -4.10 -15.68 15.61
N ARG A 140 -3.05 -15.55 16.38
CA ARG A 140 -1.72 -15.90 15.94
C ARG A 140 -1.53 -17.39 15.74
N GLU A 141 -2.05 -18.22 16.65
CA GLU A 141 -2.00 -19.67 16.50
C GLU A 141 -2.83 -20.11 15.31
N LEU A 142 -4.01 -19.50 15.09
CA LEU A 142 -4.82 -19.75 13.90
C LEU A 142 -4.08 -19.38 12.62
N SER A 143 -3.39 -18.23 12.56
CA SER A 143 -2.62 -17.82 11.39
C SER A 143 -1.45 -18.76 11.05
N LEU A 144 -0.96 -19.51 12.04
CA LEU A 144 0.12 -20.48 11.88
C LEU A 144 -0.36 -21.93 11.77
N LEU A 145 -1.68 -22.17 11.79
CA LEU A 145 -2.24 -23.53 11.76
C LEU A 145 -1.83 -24.26 10.48
N VAL A 146 -2.05 -23.67 9.31
CA VAL A 146 -1.70 -24.28 8.01
C VAL A 146 -0.17 -24.53 7.90
N PRO A 147 0.71 -23.57 8.21
CA PRO A 147 2.16 -23.84 8.29
C PRO A 147 2.54 -24.97 9.26
N VAL A 148 1.89 -25.07 10.42
CA VAL A 148 2.23 -26.13 11.39
C VAL A 148 1.68 -27.48 10.94
N LEU A 149 0.51 -27.56 10.31
CA LEU A 149 0.00 -28.78 9.67
C LEU A 149 0.98 -29.27 8.59
N ALA A 150 1.45 -28.40 7.69
CA ALA A 150 2.43 -28.72 6.68
C ALA A 150 3.75 -29.21 7.30
N GLY A 151 4.24 -28.48 8.32
CA GLY A 151 5.44 -28.87 9.06
C GLY A 151 5.33 -30.24 9.76
N THR A 152 4.13 -30.57 10.26
CA THR A 152 3.87 -31.88 10.89
C THR A 152 3.88 -32.99 9.85
N LEU A 153 3.25 -32.81 8.70
CA LEU A 153 3.29 -33.78 7.58
C LEU A 153 4.70 -33.99 7.05
N VAL A 154 5.49 -32.90 6.87
CA VAL A 154 6.90 -32.99 6.46
C VAL A 154 7.73 -33.73 7.54
N GLY A 155 7.42 -33.52 8.81
CA GLY A 155 8.04 -34.26 9.93
C GLY A 155 7.73 -35.75 9.90
N GLN A 156 6.51 -36.15 9.60
CA GLN A 156 6.09 -37.54 9.42
C GLN A 156 6.83 -38.18 8.23
N LEU A 157 6.86 -37.50 7.08
CA LEU A 157 7.62 -37.95 5.91
C LEU A 157 9.11 -38.11 6.21
N ALA A 158 9.70 -37.16 6.93
CA ALA A 158 11.11 -37.22 7.34
C ALA A 158 11.40 -38.43 8.30
N GLY A 159 10.41 -38.83 9.08
CA GLY A 159 10.46 -40.05 9.90
C GLY A 159 10.57 -41.30 9.03
N LEU A 160 9.70 -41.42 8.01
CA LEU A 160 9.76 -42.55 7.05
C LEU A 160 11.05 -42.52 6.22
N CYS A 161 11.53 -41.36 5.81
CA CYS A 161 12.79 -41.17 5.08
C CYS A 161 14.04 -41.49 5.95
N GLY A 162 13.91 -41.60 7.26
CA GLY A 162 14.97 -41.96 8.17
C GLY A 162 15.41 -43.43 8.06
N ASP A 163 14.51 -44.31 7.62
CA ASP A 163 14.76 -45.73 7.36
C ASP A 163 14.93 -45.98 5.84
N LEU A 164 16.08 -45.58 5.32
CA LEU A 164 16.42 -45.75 3.90
C LEU A 164 16.46 -47.20 3.44
N GLU A 165 16.92 -48.09 4.29
CA GLU A 165 16.96 -49.53 3.96
C GLU A 165 15.57 -50.15 3.96
N GLY A 166 14.71 -49.78 4.92
CA GLY A 166 13.31 -50.20 4.91
C GLY A 166 12.53 -49.69 3.67
N LEU A 167 12.87 -48.50 3.17
CA LEU A 167 12.32 -48.00 1.90
C LEU A 167 12.77 -48.82 0.70
N LYS A 168 14.06 -49.16 0.60
CA LYS A 168 14.64 -49.97 -0.48
C LYS A 168 14.11 -51.42 -0.47
N GLU A 169 13.89 -51.97 0.70
CA GLU A 169 13.39 -53.33 0.90
C GLU A 169 11.84 -53.42 0.79
N GLY A 170 11.16 -52.28 0.56
CA GLY A 170 9.69 -52.25 0.48
C GLY A 170 8.96 -52.49 1.81
N LYS A 171 9.64 -52.33 2.95
CA LYS A 171 9.05 -52.44 4.29
C LYS A 171 8.08 -51.26 4.61
N VAL A 172 8.32 -50.09 4.00
CA VAL A 172 7.41 -48.94 4.05
C VAL A 172 6.43 -49.08 2.90
N SER A 173 5.14 -49.07 3.20
CA SER A 173 4.10 -49.22 2.18
C SER A 173 3.75 -47.88 1.54
N PRO A 174 3.27 -47.86 0.28
CA PRO A 174 2.70 -46.68 -0.35
C PRO A 174 1.50 -46.07 0.45
N GLU A 175 0.75 -46.91 1.13
CA GLU A 175 -0.40 -46.55 1.97
C GLU A 175 0.00 -45.71 3.18
N GLU A 176 1.23 -45.84 3.69
CA GLU A 176 1.75 -44.97 4.75
C GLU A 176 2.13 -43.58 4.25
N MET A 177 2.51 -43.44 2.97
CA MET A 177 2.86 -42.17 2.35
C MET A 177 1.65 -41.40 1.76
N ALA A 178 0.64 -42.14 1.31
CA ALA A 178 -0.53 -41.57 0.64
C ALA A 178 -1.25 -40.47 1.47
N PRO A 179 -1.52 -40.63 2.78
CA PRO A 179 -2.15 -39.57 3.58
C PRO A 179 -1.25 -38.33 3.72
N ILE A 180 0.09 -38.51 3.78
CA ILE A 180 1.03 -37.39 3.93
C ILE A 180 1.03 -36.53 2.66
N PHE A 181 1.19 -37.14 1.49
CA PHE A 181 1.17 -36.42 0.23
C PHE A 181 -0.24 -35.90 -0.15
N GLY A 182 -1.29 -36.63 0.20
CA GLY A 182 -2.68 -36.20 0.10
C GLY A 182 -2.94 -34.92 0.91
N GLY A 183 -2.51 -34.93 2.19
CA GLY A 183 -2.59 -33.76 3.07
C GLY A 183 -1.75 -32.57 2.55
N LEU A 184 -0.53 -32.79 2.10
CA LEU A 184 0.30 -31.73 1.51
C LEU A 184 -0.33 -31.14 0.25
N ARG A 185 -0.97 -31.96 -0.59
CA ARG A 185 -1.70 -31.52 -1.78
C ARG A 185 -2.94 -30.70 -1.41
N ALA A 186 -3.70 -31.15 -0.41
CA ALA A 186 -4.83 -30.40 0.11
C ALA A 186 -4.40 -29.03 0.66
N LEU A 187 -3.32 -28.97 1.43
CA LEU A 187 -2.76 -27.70 1.93
C LEU A 187 -2.31 -26.77 0.82
N SER A 188 -1.74 -27.32 -0.26
CA SER A 188 -1.23 -26.54 -1.40
C SER A 188 -2.32 -25.94 -2.27
N GLY A 189 -3.44 -26.62 -2.45
CA GLY A 189 -4.53 -26.23 -3.35
C GLY A 189 -5.76 -25.63 -2.66
N GLY A 190 -5.82 -25.69 -1.32
CA GLY A 190 -7.01 -25.25 -0.56
C GLY A 190 -7.02 -23.74 -0.27
N GLU A 191 -8.21 -23.15 -0.34
CA GLU A 191 -8.47 -21.80 0.18
C GLU A 191 -8.79 -21.89 1.67
N TRP A 192 -7.82 -21.59 2.53
CA TRP A 192 -7.92 -21.78 3.99
C TRP A 192 -8.50 -20.58 4.72
N THR A 193 -8.63 -19.43 4.05
CA THR A 193 -9.08 -18.17 4.65
C THR A 193 -10.45 -18.31 5.31
N ALA A 194 -11.45 -18.83 4.61
CA ALA A 194 -12.80 -18.98 5.14
C ALA A 194 -12.85 -19.90 6.38
N LEU A 195 -12.07 -20.99 6.38
CA LEU A 195 -11.97 -21.89 7.53
C LEU A 195 -11.34 -21.20 8.72
N LEU A 196 -10.24 -20.48 8.53
CA LEU A 196 -9.53 -19.79 9.61
C LEU A 196 -10.38 -18.65 10.20
N GLU A 197 -11.08 -17.90 9.35
CA GLU A 197 -12.02 -16.86 9.77
C GLU A 197 -13.19 -17.46 10.57
N GLY A 198 -13.81 -18.53 10.08
CA GLY A 198 -14.87 -19.25 10.81
C GLY A 198 -14.41 -19.80 12.17
N ALA A 199 -13.15 -20.21 12.28
CA ALA A 199 -12.55 -20.68 13.52
C ALA A 199 -12.16 -19.53 14.48
N SER A 200 -12.01 -18.28 13.99
CA SER A 200 -11.60 -17.13 14.79
C SER A 200 -12.70 -16.66 15.73
N ARG A 201 -12.39 -16.58 17.02
CA ARG A 201 -13.28 -15.97 18.02
C ARG A 201 -13.32 -14.45 17.89
N VAL A 202 -12.25 -13.83 17.45
CA VAL A 202 -12.17 -12.40 17.21
C VAL A 202 -13.04 -12.04 16.02
N GLU A 203 -12.92 -12.77 14.91
CA GLU A 203 -13.71 -12.55 13.69
C GLU A 203 -15.21 -12.59 13.97
N ARG A 204 -15.67 -13.60 14.74
CA ARG A 204 -17.08 -13.73 15.13
C ARG A 204 -17.63 -12.52 15.88
N VAL A 205 -16.78 -11.78 16.57
CA VAL A 205 -17.17 -10.52 17.24
C VAL A 205 -17.12 -9.36 16.27
N LEU A 206 -16.06 -9.27 15.45
CA LEU A 206 -15.86 -8.14 14.53
C LEU A 206 -16.90 -8.08 13.41
N VAL A 207 -17.39 -9.24 12.95
CA VAL A 207 -18.49 -9.32 11.95
C VAL A 207 -19.77 -8.67 12.44
N GLN A 208 -19.98 -8.55 13.77
CA GLN A 208 -21.12 -7.88 14.39
C GLN A 208 -21.00 -6.35 14.41
N ASP A 209 -20.06 -5.76 13.66
CA ASP A 209 -19.88 -4.31 13.55
C ASP A 209 -21.19 -3.58 13.29
N PRO A 210 -21.65 -2.67 14.22
CA PRO A 210 -22.95 -2.02 14.09
C PRO A 210 -23.09 -1.13 12.85
N SER A 211 -21.96 -0.75 12.25
CA SER A 211 -21.94 0.03 11.00
C SER A 211 -22.12 -0.85 9.75
N GLY A 212 -21.97 -2.18 9.86
CA GLY A 212 -22.05 -3.13 8.76
C GLY A 212 -20.90 -3.03 7.75
N HIS A 213 -19.84 -2.27 8.04
CA HIS A 213 -18.72 -2.11 7.10
C HIS A 213 -17.70 -3.24 7.21
N TYR A 214 -17.43 -3.77 8.40
CA TYR A 214 -16.39 -4.78 8.62
C TYR A 214 -16.52 -6.01 7.69
N PRO A 215 -17.69 -6.65 7.51
CA PRO A 215 -17.82 -7.81 6.63
C PRO A 215 -17.59 -7.51 5.15
N ARG A 216 -17.70 -6.23 4.76
CA ARG A 216 -17.54 -5.75 3.37
C ARG A 216 -16.14 -5.25 3.07
N MET A 217 -15.20 -5.35 4.02
CA MET A 217 -13.80 -4.99 3.83
C MET A 217 -13.04 -6.06 3.06
N ASP A 218 -11.93 -5.68 2.44
CA ASP A 218 -11.02 -6.65 1.85
C ASP A 218 -10.36 -7.52 2.93
N GLU A 219 -9.89 -8.70 2.53
CA GLU A 219 -9.31 -9.69 3.44
C GLU A 219 -8.10 -9.14 4.20
N ASP A 220 -7.24 -8.37 3.52
CA ASP A 220 -6.06 -7.76 4.14
C ASP A 220 -6.44 -6.77 5.23
N THR A 221 -7.47 -5.96 5.01
CA THR A 221 -8.00 -5.04 6.01
C THR A 221 -8.58 -5.79 7.20
N ARG A 222 -9.41 -6.83 6.96
CA ARG A 222 -9.97 -7.67 8.05
C ARG A 222 -8.86 -8.35 8.85
N ARG A 223 -7.86 -8.91 8.20
CA ARG A 223 -6.69 -9.50 8.87
C ARG A 223 -5.96 -8.49 9.76
N ARG A 224 -5.76 -7.26 9.31
CA ARG A 224 -5.14 -6.18 10.08
C ARG A 224 -5.98 -5.78 11.29
N TYR A 225 -7.30 -5.76 11.16
CA TYR A 225 -8.20 -5.51 12.29
C TYR A 225 -8.04 -6.59 13.38
N ARG A 226 -7.99 -7.87 13.00
CA ARG A 226 -7.70 -8.97 13.94
C ARG A 226 -6.34 -8.81 14.61
N GLN A 227 -5.31 -8.47 13.85
CA GLN A 227 -3.98 -8.21 14.40
C GLN A 227 -3.96 -7.02 15.37
N GLU A 228 -4.72 -5.97 15.08
CA GLU A 228 -4.84 -4.82 15.97
C GLU A 228 -5.55 -5.16 17.28
N VAL A 229 -6.59 -5.99 17.23
CA VAL A 229 -7.21 -6.56 18.45
C VAL A 229 -6.16 -7.30 19.29
N CYS A 230 -5.33 -8.15 18.69
CA CYS A 230 -4.25 -8.84 19.39
C CYS A 230 -3.23 -7.85 20.01
N ARG A 231 -2.89 -6.77 19.30
CA ARG A 231 -1.99 -5.72 19.81
C ARG A 231 -2.59 -5.02 21.03
N LEU A 232 -3.86 -4.66 20.95
CA LEU A 232 -4.59 -3.99 22.04
C LEU A 232 -4.80 -4.93 23.22
N ALA A 233 -5.17 -6.19 22.99
CA ALA A 233 -5.30 -7.20 24.02
C ALA A 233 -4.02 -7.31 24.86
N LYS A 234 -2.85 -7.37 24.18
CA LYS A 234 -1.56 -7.39 24.85
C LYS A 234 -1.26 -6.08 25.59
N LYS A 235 -1.52 -4.91 24.96
CA LYS A 235 -1.28 -3.59 25.55
C LYS A 235 -2.07 -3.39 26.84
N TYR A 236 -3.32 -3.86 26.86
CA TYR A 236 -4.24 -3.68 28.01
C TYR A 236 -4.36 -4.93 28.89
N ARG A 237 -3.56 -5.98 28.63
CA ARG A 237 -3.58 -7.25 29.39
C ARG A 237 -4.95 -7.91 29.43
N LEU A 238 -5.63 -7.95 28.31
CA LEU A 238 -6.93 -8.57 28.11
C LEU A 238 -6.78 -9.83 27.25
N GLU A 239 -7.79 -10.71 27.26
CA GLU A 239 -7.96 -11.73 26.22
C GLU A 239 -8.40 -11.08 24.90
N GLU A 240 -7.98 -11.67 23.76
CA GLU A 240 -8.30 -11.15 22.41
C GLU A 240 -9.81 -10.99 22.22
N GLY A 241 -10.62 -11.99 22.64
CA GLY A 241 -12.08 -11.93 22.58
C GLY A 241 -12.69 -10.85 23.48
N GLN A 242 -12.09 -10.56 24.63
CA GLN A 242 -12.53 -9.46 25.52
C GLN A 242 -12.24 -8.09 24.90
N ALA A 243 -11.05 -7.92 24.31
CA ALA A 243 -10.69 -6.69 23.62
C ALA A 243 -11.63 -6.41 22.44
N ALA A 244 -11.94 -7.43 21.63
CA ALA A 244 -12.90 -7.33 20.52
C ALA A 244 -14.30 -6.95 21.01
N ARG A 245 -14.83 -7.65 22.04
CA ARG A 245 -16.15 -7.33 22.62
C ARG A 245 -16.21 -5.92 23.17
N ARG A 246 -15.16 -5.45 23.85
CA ARG A 246 -15.11 -4.07 24.37
C ARG A 246 -15.16 -3.03 23.24
N ALA A 247 -14.45 -3.25 22.14
CA ALA A 247 -14.55 -2.39 20.97
C ALA A 247 -15.96 -2.39 20.37
N LEU A 248 -16.61 -3.55 20.27
CA LEU A 248 -17.97 -3.70 19.79
C LEU A 248 -18.99 -2.98 20.70
N GLU A 249 -18.89 -3.11 22.02
CA GLU A 249 -19.77 -2.43 22.98
C GLU A 249 -19.69 -0.91 22.88
N LEU A 250 -18.47 -0.38 22.70
CA LEU A 250 -18.26 1.05 22.47
C LEU A 250 -18.87 1.50 21.14
N ALA A 251 -18.70 0.69 20.07
CA ALA A 251 -19.26 0.98 18.75
C ALA A 251 -20.81 0.98 18.75
N LYS A 252 -21.44 0.09 19.51
CA LYS A 252 -22.90 0.09 19.68
C LYS A 252 -23.46 1.37 20.32
N LYS A 253 -22.66 2.04 21.15
CA LYS A 253 -23.02 3.31 21.80
C LYS A 253 -22.60 4.55 20.99
N GLY A 254 -21.80 4.33 19.92
CA GLY A 254 -21.29 5.40 19.09
C GLY A 254 -22.29 5.90 18.06
N GLU A 255 -22.12 7.14 17.63
CA GLU A 255 -22.90 7.77 16.56
C GLU A 255 -22.01 8.14 15.36
N GLY A 256 -22.60 8.19 14.17
CA GLY A 256 -21.87 8.53 12.95
C GLY A 256 -20.65 7.62 12.73
N PRO A 257 -19.44 8.16 12.49
CA PRO A 257 -18.22 7.36 12.27
C PRO A 257 -17.82 6.49 13.46
N ARG A 258 -18.21 6.88 14.69
CA ARG A 258 -17.94 6.12 15.92
C ARG A 258 -18.79 4.86 16.02
N ARG A 259 -19.79 4.68 15.19
CA ARG A 259 -20.58 3.44 15.11
C ARG A 259 -19.77 2.29 14.49
N HIS A 260 -18.69 2.61 13.76
CA HIS A 260 -17.77 1.61 13.24
C HIS A 260 -16.77 1.17 14.32
N LEU A 261 -16.68 -0.14 14.58
CA LEU A 261 -15.81 -0.70 15.63
C LEU A 261 -14.32 -0.38 15.42
N GLY A 262 -13.87 -0.19 14.17
CA GLY A 262 -12.51 0.22 13.85
C GLY A 262 -12.11 1.57 14.47
N TRP A 263 -13.06 2.45 14.77
CA TRP A 263 -12.80 3.66 15.52
C TRP A 263 -12.12 3.37 16.86
N TYR A 264 -12.63 2.35 17.57
CA TYR A 264 -12.13 1.92 18.88
C TYR A 264 -10.96 0.94 18.81
N LEU A 265 -10.51 0.61 17.63
CA LEU A 265 -9.24 -0.09 17.41
C LEU A 265 -8.12 0.89 17.07
N TYR A 266 -8.37 1.91 16.24
CA TYR A 266 -7.33 2.76 15.65
C TYR A 266 -7.34 4.21 16.09
N ARG A 267 -8.50 4.83 16.39
CA ARG A 267 -8.60 6.25 16.73
C ARG A 267 -8.72 6.50 18.22
N GLU A 268 -9.56 5.73 18.90
CA GLU A 268 -9.77 5.76 20.34
C GLU A 268 -9.64 4.35 20.93
N PRO A 269 -8.45 3.74 20.97
CA PRO A 269 -8.24 2.36 21.36
C PRO A 269 -8.92 1.98 22.68
N LEU A 270 -9.95 1.13 22.59
CA LEU A 270 -10.80 0.70 23.72
C LEU A 270 -11.36 1.87 24.56
N GLY A 271 -11.64 3.00 23.89
CA GLY A 271 -12.22 4.20 24.52
C GLY A 271 -11.19 5.17 25.10
N LYS A 272 -9.88 4.99 24.81
CA LYS A 272 -8.82 5.91 25.24
C LYS A 272 -8.29 6.67 24.02
N PRO A 273 -8.44 8.00 23.92
CA PRO A 273 -7.94 8.74 22.79
C PRO A 273 -6.41 8.68 22.72
N GLU A 274 -5.88 8.38 21.54
CA GLU A 274 -4.45 8.53 21.27
C GLU A 274 -4.21 9.89 20.59
N HIS A 275 -3.28 10.67 21.12
CA HIS A 275 -2.89 11.93 20.50
C HIS A 275 -2.05 11.65 19.24
N PRO A 276 -2.37 12.25 18.10
CA PRO A 276 -1.58 12.11 16.89
C PRO A 276 -0.17 12.66 17.14
N ARG A 277 0.85 11.97 16.65
CA ARG A 277 2.24 12.42 16.75
C ARG A 277 2.39 13.72 15.95
N SER A 278 3.03 14.71 16.60
CA SER A 278 3.36 15.98 15.96
C SER A 278 4.60 15.80 15.07
N GLY A 279 4.56 16.28 13.82
CA GLY A 279 5.74 16.32 12.93
C GLY A 279 6.86 17.24 13.41
N VAL A 280 6.64 18.03 14.46
CA VAL A 280 7.65 18.93 15.06
C VAL A 280 8.86 18.14 15.57
N SER A 281 8.64 17.01 16.23
CA SER A 281 9.73 16.17 16.78
C SER A 281 10.65 15.63 15.68
N TYR A 282 10.09 15.28 14.53
CA TYR A 282 10.87 14.83 13.37
C TYR A 282 11.70 15.98 12.78
N GLY A 283 11.11 17.15 12.55
CA GLY A 283 11.84 18.34 12.07
C GLY A 283 12.97 18.75 13.03
N LEU A 284 12.72 18.71 14.34
CA LEU A 284 13.74 18.98 15.35
C LEU A 284 14.86 17.93 15.34
N ALA A 285 14.54 16.65 15.15
CA ALA A 285 15.54 15.59 15.05
C ALA A 285 16.46 15.78 13.84
N VAL A 286 15.88 16.03 12.64
CA VAL A 286 16.65 16.32 11.42
C VAL A 286 17.55 17.54 11.63
N THR A 287 17.00 18.63 12.17
CA THR A 287 17.75 19.89 12.40
C THR A 287 18.87 19.67 13.41
N GLY A 288 18.58 19.06 14.55
CA GLY A 288 19.57 18.82 15.62
C GLY A 288 20.70 17.90 15.17
N LEU A 289 20.39 16.80 14.46
CA LEU A 289 21.40 15.90 13.91
C LEU A 289 22.24 16.59 12.82
N SER A 290 21.63 17.45 12.00
CA SER A 290 22.35 18.20 10.96
C SER A 290 23.32 19.21 11.59
N LEU A 291 22.92 19.90 12.65
CA LEU A 291 23.79 20.80 13.40
C LEU A 291 24.95 20.05 14.08
N ALA A 292 24.66 18.87 14.66
CA ALA A 292 25.69 18.01 15.23
C ALA A 292 26.71 17.53 14.17
N ALA A 293 26.22 17.13 12.99
CA ALA A 293 27.10 16.76 11.87
C ALA A 293 27.94 17.94 11.38
N ALA A 294 27.35 19.14 11.26
CA ALA A 294 28.09 20.35 10.90
C ALA A 294 29.15 20.72 11.94
N LEU A 295 28.85 20.59 13.24
CA LEU A 295 29.82 20.82 14.33
C LEU A 295 30.97 19.80 14.28
N ALA A 296 30.67 18.54 14.03
CA ALA A 296 31.69 17.50 13.86
C ALA A 296 32.59 17.80 12.65
N LEU A 297 31.98 18.22 11.53
CA LEU A 297 32.72 18.65 10.33
C LEU A 297 33.60 19.87 10.61
N TRP A 298 33.11 20.87 11.36
CA TRP A 298 33.92 22.02 11.75
C TRP A 298 35.17 21.58 12.50
N ARG A 299 35.04 20.71 13.52
CA ARG A 299 36.19 20.20 14.26
C ARG A 299 37.17 19.43 13.38
N ALA A 300 36.68 18.64 12.45
CA ALA A 300 37.52 17.85 11.55
C ALA A 300 38.21 18.69 10.47
N ALA A 301 37.50 19.64 9.88
CA ALA A 301 38.03 20.52 8.84
C ALA A 301 38.90 21.68 9.38
N GLY A 302 38.79 22.03 10.66
CA GLY A 302 39.50 23.12 11.31
C GLY A 302 39.02 24.52 10.91
N THR A 303 37.89 24.64 10.20
CA THR A 303 37.32 25.91 9.74
C THR A 303 35.78 25.91 9.86
N PRO A 304 35.18 26.97 10.48
CA PRO A 304 33.74 27.09 10.58
C PRO A 304 33.08 27.30 9.19
N LEU A 305 33.80 27.84 8.23
CA LEU A 305 33.28 28.10 6.89
C LEU A 305 32.76 26.82 6.21
N ALA A 306 33.53 25.72 6.32
CA ALA A 306 33.11 24.41 5.78
C ALA A 306 31.79 23.92 6.42
N ALA A 307 31.64 24.08 7.73
CA ALA A 307 30.42 23.67 8.43
C ALA A 307 29.20 24.50 8.01
N VAL A 308 29.37 25.83 7.88
CA VAL A 308 28.29 26.74 7.48
C VAL A 308 27.85 26.45 6.03
N LEU A 309 28.78 26.29 5.12
CA LEU A 309 28.47 26.05 3.71
C LEU A 309 27.91 24.63 3.45
N LEU A 310 28.40 23.63 4.16
CA LEU A 310 27.98 22.24 3.97
C LEU A 310 26.78 21.80 4.84
N ILE A 311 26.23 22.69 5.67
CA ILE A 311 25.09 22.33 6.53
C ILE A 311 23.89 21.81 5.74
N LEU A 312 23.58 22.42 4.58
CA LEU A 312 22.47 21.98 3.73
C LEU A 312 22.75 20.62 3.08
N PRO A 313 23.88 20.40 2.41
CA PRO A 313 24.25 19.06 1.90
C PRO A 313 24.32 17.99 2.98
N LEU A 314 24.88 18.30 4.16
CA LEU A 314 24.90 17.39 5.31
C LEU A 314 23.49 17.05 5.80
N SER A 315 22.59 18.03 5.79
CA SER A 315 21.21 17.79 6.20
C SER A 315 20.46 16.85 5.25
N ASP A 316 20.81 16.78 3.97
CA ASP A 316 20.27 15.78 3.04
C ASP A 316 20.72 14.37 3.43
N ILE A 317 22.02 14.20 3.69
CA ILE A 317 22.59 12.91 4.12
C ILE A 317 21.94 12.46 5.42
N VAL A 318 21.87 13.36 6.41
CA VAL A 318 21.25 13.08 7.73
C VAL A 318 19.80 12.66 7.58
N LYS A 319 19.02 13.38 6.76
CA LYS A 319 17.63 13.07 6.51
C LYS A 319 17.47 11.71 5.82
N ASN A 320 18.23 11.45 4.75
CA ASN A 320 18.17 10.19 4.02
C ASN A 320 18.52 8.97 4.91
N VAL A 321 19.56 9.11 5.74
CA VAL A 321 19.93 8.07 6.72
C VAL A 321 18.83 7.88 7.77
N LEU A 322 18.28 8.98 8.31
CA LEU A 322 17.19 8.91 9.27
C LEU A 322 15.94 8.25 8.68
N ASP A 323 15.53 8.63 7.47
CA ASP A 323 14.37 8.07 6.77
C ASP A 323 14.59 6.59 6.48
N PHE A 324 15.77 6.20 6.00
CA PHE A 324 16.14 4.81 5.79
C PHE A 324 16.04 3.95 7.08
N LEU A 325 16.47 4.48 8.21
CA LEU A 325 16.34 3.81 9.50
C LEU A 325 14.89 3.74 9.94
N LEU A 326 14.14 4.84 9.81
CA LEU A 326 12.73 4.91 10.21
C LEU A 326 11.86 3.95 9.41
N VAL A 327 12.01 3.87 8.08
CA VAL A 327 11.28 2.91 7.23
C VAL A 327 11.55 1.46 7.62
N ARG A 328 12.72 1.14 8.17
CA ARG A 328 13.05 -0.20 8.66
C ARG A 328 12.54 -0.50 10.07
N LEU A 329 12.49 0.51 10.92
CA LEU A 329 12.11 0.37 12.33
C LEU A 329 10.61 0.55 12.56
N VAL A 330 9.96 1.38 11.76
CA VAL A 330 8.53 1.66 11.84
C VAL A 330 7.80 0.79 10.82
N PRO A 331 6.84 -0.04 11.24
CA PRO A 331 6.05 -0.81 10.28
C PRO A 331 5.20 0.12 9.40
N PRO A 332 5.04 -0.18 8.11
CA PRO A 332 4.17 0.58 7.21
C PRO A 332 2.77 0.71 7.79
N ARG A 333 2.18 1.90 7.68
CA ARG A 333 0.80 2.15 8.08
C ARG A 333 -0.14 1.84 6.92
N PRO A 334 -0.89 0.75 6.99
CA PRO A 334 -1.79 0.38 5.91
C PRO A 334 -3.04 1.27 5.89
N VAL A 335 -3.54 1.56 4.71
CA VAL A 335 -4.83 2.21 4.51
C VAL A 335 -5.91 1.13 4.42
N PRO A 336 -6.91 1.14 5.30
CA PRO A 336 -8.00 0.17 5.24
C PRO A 336 -8.90 0.41 4.03
N ARG A 337 -9.46 -0.66 3.44
CA ARG A 337 -10.24 -0.62 2.19
C ARG A 337 -11.51 -1.46 2.26
N MET A 338 -12.51 -1.09 1.47
CA MET A 338 -13.67 -1.91 1.16
C MET A 338 -13.34 -2.84 -0.01
N ALA A 339 -13.85 -4.08 -0.01
CA ALA A 339 -13.55 -5.08 -1.03
C ALA A 339 -14.14 -4.75 -2.41
N LEU A 340 -15.33 -4.18 -2.45
CA LEU A 340 -16.09 -3.82 -3.67
C LEU A 340 -16.19 -4.98 -4.68
N GLU A 341 -16.45 -6.20 -4.23
CA GLU A 341 -16.52 -7.41 -5.07
C GLU A 341 -17.56 -7.30 -6.20
N GLY A 342 -18.67 -6.59 -5.95
CA GLY A 342 -19.70 -6.30 -6.94
C GLY A 342 -19.43 -5.07 -7.82
N GLY A 343 -18.21 -4.51 -7.78
CA GLY A 343 -17.85 -3.24 -8.41
C GLY A 343 -18.11 -2.03 -7.53
N VAL A 344 -17.85 -0.84 -8.07
CA VAL A 344 -18.07 0.43 -7.39
C VAL A 344 -19.57 0.63 -7.15
N PRO A 345 -20.02 0.86 -5.91
CA PRO A 345 -21.43 1.11 -5.64
C PRO A 345 -21.83 2.56 -5.99
N ARG A 346 -23.13 2.85 -6.01
CA ARG A 346 -23.64 4.19 -6.35
C ARG A 346 -23.14 5.29 -5.42
N GLU A 347 -22.98 5.00 -4.13
CA GLU A 347 -22.39 5.93 -3.15
C GLU A 347 -20.90 6.21 -3.38
N GLY A 348 -20.23 5.41 -4.20
CA GLY A 348 -18.84 5.52 -4.58
C GLY A 348 -18.60 5.99 -6.02
N ARG A 349 -19.61 6.54 -6.72
CA ARG A 349 -19.48 6.99 -8.12
C ARG A 349 -18.20 7.75 -8.37
N THR A 350 -17.37 7.20 -9.25
CA THR A 350 -16.01 7.69 -9.51
C THR A 350 -15.84 8.06 -10.98
N LEU A 351 -15.32 9.25 -11.23
CA LEU A 351 -14.92 9.72 -12.55
C LEU A 351 -13.39 9.71 -12.64
N CYS A 352 -12.82 8.91 -13.53
CA CYS A 352 -11.40 8.95 -13.83
C CYS A 352 -11.14 9.89 -15.02
N VAL A 353 -10.31 10.91 -14.82
CA VAL A 353 -10.00 11.89 -15.85
C VAL A 353 -8.51 11.95 -16.17
N VAL A 354 -8.23 12.01 -17.46
CA VAL A 354 -6.88 12.29 -18.00
C VAL A 354 -6.83 13.77 -18.39
N VAL A 355 -5.93 14.51 -17.74
CA VAL A 355 -5.70 15.92 -18.08
C VAL A 355 -4.67 16.00 -19.22
N SER A 356 -5.05 16.55 -20.37
CA SER A 356 -4.18 16.56 -21.55
C SER A 356 -4.38 17.79 -22.43
N LEU A 357 -3.31 18.15 -23.14
CA LEU A 357 -3.36 19.11 -24.22
C LEU A 357 -3.70 18.41 -25.55
N LEU A 358 -4.59 18.99 -26.34
CA LEU A 358 -4.80 18.60 -27.73
C LEU A 358 -3.79 19.38 -28.59
N THR A 359 -2.81 18.67 -29.15
CA THR A 359 -1.71 19.26 -29.90
C THR A 359 -1.72 18.88 -31.39
N GLY A 360 -2.75 18.18 -31.84
CA GLY A 360 -2.93 17.72 -33.20
C GLY A 360 -4.20 16.89 -33.36
N GLU A 361 -4.61 16.60 -34.59
CA GLU A 361 -5.80 15.80 -34.90
C GLU A 361 -5.72 14.39 -34.31
N ASP A 362 -4.53 13.80 -34.22
CA ASP A 362 -4.27 12.47 -33.64
C ASP A 362 -4.42 12.42 -32.10
N SER A 363 -4.41 13.57 -31.42
CA SER A 363 -4.44 13.61 -29.96
C SER A 363 -5.75 12.99 -29.41
N GLY A 364 -6.87 13.32 -30.03
CA GLY A 364 -8.18 12.77 -29.66
C GLY A 364 -8.24 11.25 -29.78
N PRO A 365 -7.97 10.66 -30.96
CA PRO A 365 -7.91 9.21 -31.15
C PRO A 365 -6.96 8.50 -30.22
N LYS A 366 -5.76 9.02 -29.96
CA LYS A 366 -4.78 8.43 -29.02
C LYS A 366 -5.31 8.42 -27.58
N LEU A 367 -5.92 9.51 -27.12
CA LEU A 367 -6.51 9.60 -25.80
C LEU A 367 -7.76 8.71 -25.67
N ALA A 368 -8.56 8.58 -26.72
CA ALA A 368 -9.68 7.64 -26.74
C ALA A 368 -9.20 6.20 -26.59
N ALA A 369 -8.17 5.78 -27.32
CA ALA A 369 -7.56 4.45 -27.19
C ALA A 369 -6.98 4.22 -25.77
N LEU A 370 -6.44 5.28 -25.13
CA LEU A 370 -5.98 5.23 -23.73
C LEU A 370 -7.15 4.97 -22.76
N LEU A 371 -8.26 5.70 -22.90
CA LEU A 371 -9.45 5.48 -22.08
C LEU A 371 -10.05 4.09 -22.27
N GLU A 372 -10.02 3.58 -23.49
CA GLU A 372 -10.47 2.21 -23.78
C GLU A 372 -9.63 1.17 -23.02
N ARG A 373 -8.31 1.30 -23.03
CA ARG A 373 -7.41 0.45 -22.24
C ARG A 373 -7.73 0.51 -20.74
N TYR A 374 -8.00 1.70 -20.20
CA TYR A 374 -8.36 1.86 -18.79
C TYR A 374 -9.68 1.18 -18.45
N ARG A 375 -10.68 1.28 -19.33
CA ARG A 375 -11.95 0.58 -19.18
C ARG A 375 -11.77 -0.94 -19.12
N LEU A 376 -10.95 -1.48 -20.04
CA LEU A 376 -10.69 -2.92 -20.09
C LEU A 376 -9.89 -3.39 -18.88
N ALA A 377 -8.90 -2.63 -18.44
CA ALA A 377 -8.08 -2.94 -17.27
C ALA A 377 -8.86 -2.84 -15.94
N ASN A 378 -9.92 -2.03 -15.87
CA ASN A 378 -10.71 -1.82 -14.68
C ASN A 378 -12.20 -2.16 -14.86
N ARG A 379 -12.50 -3.16 -15.70
CA ARG A 379 -13.87 -3.62 -15.95
C ARG A 379 -14.57 -4.13 -14.68
N ASP A 380 -13.79 -4.62 -13.71
CA ASP A 380 -14.22 -5.09 -12.40
C ASP A 380 -14.77 -3.98 -11.50
N ALA A 381 -14.46 -2.71 -11.80
CA ALA A 381 -15.05 -1.56 -11.12
C ALA A 381 -16.53 -1.29 -11.51
N GLY A 382 -17.01 -1.89 -12.61
CA GLY A 382 -18.42 -1.80 -13.02
C GLY A 382 -18.81 -0.44 -13.62
N PRO A 383 -20.14 -0.19 -13.80
CA PRO A 383 -20.66 0.97 -14.52
C PRO A 383 -20.59 2.29 -13.76
N GLU A 384 -20.36 2.26 -12.45
CA GLU A 384 -20.24 3.46 -11.62
C GLU A 384 -18.81 4.04 -11.61
N LEU A 385 -17.86 3.41 -12.34
CA LEU A 385 -16.62 3.99 -12.80
C LEU A 385 -16.79 4.47 -14.23
N ARG A 386 -16.66 5.78 -14.48
CA ARG A 386 -16.65 6.38 -15.83
C ARG A 386 -15.34 7.10 -16.09
N LEU A 387 -15.02 7.26 -17.37
CA LEU A 387 -13.73 7.75 -17.83
C LEU A 387 -13.88 9.03 -18.66
N GLY A 388 -12.93 9.94 -18.58
CA GLY A 388 -13.02 11.18 -19.34
C GLY A 388 -11.67 11.81 -19.68
N ILE A 389 -11.68 12.67 -20.68
CA ILE A 389 -10.56 13.55 -21.03
C ILE A 389 -10.90 14.95 -20.57
N LEU A 390 -9.99 15.59 -19.84
CA LEU A 390 -10.00 17.02 -19.53
C LEU A 390 -9.07 17.70 -20.54
N ALA A 391 -9.66 18.23 -21.62
CA ALA A 391 -8.93 18.75 -22.76
C ALA A 391 -8.70 20.24 -22.66
N ASP A 392 -7.45 20.66 -22.83
CA ASP A 392 -7.01 22.02 -23.04
C ASP A 392 -6.35 22.15 -24.42
N LEU A 393 -6.23 23.38 -24.91
CA LEU A 393 -5.41 23.72 -26.07
C LEU A 393 -4.06 24.29 -25.64
N PRO A 394 -3.02 24.18 -26.49
CA PRO A 394 -1.75 24.88 -26.28
C PRO A 394 -1.93 26.39 -26.20
N ASP A 395 -1.00 27.06 -25.53
CA ASP A 395 -0.97 28.51 -25.41
C ASP A 395 -0.91 29.16 -26.80
N SER A 396 -1.77 30.14 -27.06
CA SER A 396 -1.94 30.74 -28.38
C SER A 396 -2.18 32.24 -28.30
N GLY A 397 -1.91 32.95 -29.37
CA GLY A 397 -2.28 34.37 -29.51
C GLY A 397 -3.79 34.60 -29.75
N THR A 398 -4.53 33.54 -30.08
CA THR A 398 -5.99 33.60 -30.32
C THR A 398 -6.73 32.58 -29.42
N PRO A 399 -8.03 32.77 -29.12
CA PRO A 399 -8.78 31.92 -28.18
C PRO A 399 -8.78 30.42 -28.52
N MET A 400 -8.82 30.07 -29.82
CA MET A 400 -8.88 28.67 -30.26
C MET A 400 -7.60 28.21 -30.98
N GLY A 401 -6.68 29.11 -31.30
CA GLY A 401 -5.63 28.84 -32.24
C GLY A 401 -6.17 28.61 -33.68
N ALA A 402 -5.27 28.39 -34.64
CA ALA A 402 -5.71 28.17 -36.03
C ALA A 402 -6.41 26.81 -36.25
N GLU A 403 -5.99 25.78 -35.51
CA GLU A 403 -6.37 24.38 -35.72
C GLU A 403 -7.16 23.76 -34.53
N GLY A 404 -7.34 24.50 -33.44
CA GLY A 404 -7.91 23.97 -32.20
C GLY A 404 -9.33 23.44 -32.33
N ALA A 405 -10.13 24.03 -33.25
CA ALA A 405 -11.48 23.58 -33.54
C ALA A 405 -11.48 22.18 -34.22
N ALA A 406 -10.53 21.93 -35.15
CA ALA A 406 -10.38 20.64 -35.82
C ALA A 406 -9.93 19.55 -34.82
N TRP A 407 -8.96 19.86 -33.99
CA TRP A 407 -8.48 18.93 -32.93
C TRP A 407 -9.57 18.55 -31.94
N MET A 408 -10.41 19.53 -31.56
CA MET A 408 -11.55 19.32 -30.68
C MET A 408 -12.61 18.44 -31.37
N ASP A 409 -12.93 18.66 -32.63
CA ASP A 409 -13.93 17.86 -33.35
C ASP A 409 -13.42 16.42 -33.54
N SER A 410 -12.14 16.22 -33.85
CA SER A 410 -11.51 14.89 -33.91
C SER A 410 -11.65 14.17 -32.55
N ALA A 411 -11.33 14.83 -31.44
CA ALA A 411 -11.47 14.26 -30.11
C ALA A 411 -12.93 13.93 -29.77
N ARG A 412 -13.87 14.81 -30.12
CA ARG A 412 -15.32 14.58 -29.93
C ARG A 412 -15.81 13.36 -30.69
N LYS A 413 -15.43 13.21 -31.99
CA LYS A 413 -15.77 12.03 -32.79
C LYS A 413 -15.23 10.75 -32.20
N ALA A 414 -13.95 10.73 -31.76
CA ALA A 414 -13.32 9.57 -31.15
C ALA A 414 -14.02 9.13 -29.85
N ILE A 415 -14.38 10.06 -28.97
CA ILE A 415 -15.09 9.72 -27.72
C ILE A 415 -16.54 9.32 -27.99
N SER A 416 -17.20 9.91 -28.98
CA SER A 416 -18.56 9.49 -29.39
C SER A 416 -18.55 8.06 -29.90
N ALA A 417 -17.59 7.66 -30.73
CA ALA A 417 -17.42 6.29 -31.19
C ALA A 417 -17.21 5.29 -30.06
N LEU A 418 -16.45 5.65 -29.01
CA LEU A 418 -16.35 4.82 -27.81
C LEU A 418 -17.68 4.67 -27.07
N ASN A 419 -18.45 5.75 -26.96
CA ASN A 419 -19.76 5.70 -26.33
C ASN A 419 -20.76 4.84 -27.12
N GLU A 420 -20.71 4.87 -28.43
CA GLU A 420 -21.48 3.95 -29.30
C GLU A 420 -21.07 2.51 -29.10
N LYS A 421 -19.77 2.22 -29.08
CA LYS A 421 -19.21 0.88 -28.90
C LYS A 421 -19.56 0.25 -27.56
N TYR A 422 -19.54 1.02 -26.46
CA TYR A 422 -19.70 0.52 -25.09
C TYR A 422 -21.01 0.90 -24.40
N GLY A 423 -21.93 1.57 -25.10
CA GLY A 423 -23.19 2.03 -24.52
C GLY A 423 -23.04 3.19 -23.55
N GLY A 424 -21.99 4.02 -23.71
CA GLY A 424 -21.72 5.17 -22.86
C GLY A 424 -20.57 4.99 -21.87
N GLY A 425 -20.40 5.96 -20.99
CA GLY A 425 -19.41 5.95 -19.90
C GLY A 425 -18.12 6.70 -20.19
N PHE A 426 -18.00 7.33 -21.34
CA PHE A 426 -16.83 8.14 -21.70
C PHE A 426 -17.23 9.62 -21.88
N TYR A 427 -16.34 10.50 -21.40
CA TYR A 427 -16.57 11.95 -21.43
C TYR A 427 -15.45 12.69 -22.15
N LEU A 428 -15.83 13.77 -22.82
CA LEU A 428 -14.91 14.79 -23.27
C LEU A 428 -15.32 16.11 -22.63
N PHE A 429 -14.48 16.63 -21.79
CA PHE A 429 -14.59 17.96 -21.20
C PHE A 429 -13.63 18.88 -21.94
N PHE A 430 -14.10 20.04 -22.33
CA PHE A 430 -13.29 21.05 -22.99
C PHE A 430 -13.36 22.36 -22.22
N ARG A 431 -12.21 22.93 -22.01
CA ARG A 431 -12.06 24.22 -21.35
C ARG A 431 -11.68 25.28 -22.38
N THR A 432 -12.51 26.33 -22.48
CA THR A 432 -12.22 27.47 -23.34
C THR A 432 -11.00 28.21 -22.80
N PRO A 433 -9.95 28.45 -23.61
CA PRO A 433 -8.78 29.20 -23.18
C PRO A 433 -9.12 30.60 -22.73
N ALA A 434 -8.59 31.03 -21.60
CA ALA A 434 -8.73 32.38 -21.06
C ALA A 434 -7.48 33.20 -21.35
N PHE A 435 -7.64 34.51 -21.56
CA PHE A 435 -6.52 35.41 -21.77
C PHE A 435 -5.77 35.67 -20.46
N SER A 436 -4.49 35.31 -20.41
CA SER A 436 -3.61 35.65 -19.30
C SER A 436 -2.96 37.00 -19.56
N GLN A 437 -3.28 37.99 -18.74
CA GLN A 437 -2.63 39.31 -18.83
C GLN A 437 -1.13 39.26 -18.56
N ARG A 438 -0.68 38.29 -17.73
CA ARG A 438 0.71 38.13 -17.38
C ARG A 438 1.54 37.53 -18.51
N ASP A 439 0.99 36.51 -19.19
CA ASP A 439 1.69 35.80 -20.24
C ASP A 439 1.33 36.33 -21.64
N GLU A 440 0.41 37.30 -21.73
CA GLU A 440 -0.10 37.93 -22.98
C GLU A 440 -0.57 36.91 -24.02
N ARG A 441 -1.17 35.80 -23.54
CA ARG A 441 -1.64 34.66 -24.36
C ARG A 441 -2.95 34.09 -23.85
N TYR A 442 -3.68 33.46 -24.76
CA TYR A 442 -4.79 32.57 -24.41
C TYR A 442 -4.25 31.23 -23.96
N MET A 443 -4.69 30.77 -22.79
CA MET A 443 -4.24 29.52 -22.18
C MET A 443 -5.32 28.92 -21.30
N GLY A 444 -5.19 27.63 -20.98
CA GLY A 444 -6.02 27.03 -19.95
C GLY A 444 -5.73 27.67 -18.58
N TRP A 445 -6.73 28.34 -17.99
CA TRP A 445 -6.63 29.02 -16.69
C TRP A 445 -6.04 28.09 -15.63
N GLU A 446 -4.95 28.52 -14.98
CA GLU A 446 -4.24 27.76 -13.94
C GLU A 446 -3.86 26.33 -14.34
N ARG A 447 -3.77 26.03 -15.61
CA ARG A 447 -3.37 24.74 -16.19
C ARG A 447 -4.12 23.56 -15.53
N LYS A 448 -3.42 22.51 -15.08
CA LYS A 448 -4.06 21.32 -14.46
C LYS A 448 -4.88 21.66 -13.22
N ARG A 449 -4.39 22.54 -12.34
CA ARG A 449 -5.12 22.97 -11.14
C ARG A 449 -6.47 23.60 -11.50
N GLY A 450 -6.43 24.53 -12.43
CA GLY A 450 -7.64 25.19 -12.93
C GLY A 450 -8.60 24.20 -13.59
N ALA A 451 -8.10 23.25 -14.40
CA ALA A 451 -8.91 22.23 -15.05
C ALA A 451 -9.66 21.37 -14.03
N LEU A 452 -8.98 20.92 -12.96
CA LEU A 452 -9.59 20.14 -11.88
C LEU A 452 -10.58 20.99 -11.06
N THR A 453 -10.26 22.25 -10.79
CA THR A 453 -11.19 23.18 -10.09
C THR A 453 -12.46 23.39 -10.89
N GLU A 454 -12.36 23.66 -12.19
CA GLU A 454 -13.50 23.82 -13.09
C GLU A 454 -14.32 22.54 -13.20
N LEU A 455 -13.69 21.37 -13.26
CA LEU A 455 -14.35 20.07 -13.22
C LEU A 455 -15.17 19.92 -11.93
N VAL A 456 -14.55 20.17 -10.78
CA VAL A 456 -15.25 20.07 -9.48
C VAL A 456 -16.42 21.03 -9.40
N ARG A 457 -16.29 22.28 -9.88
CA ARG A 457 -17.40 23.24 -9.98
C ARG A 457 -18.54 22.69 -10.84
N LEU A 458 -18.21 22.14 -12.02
CA LEU A 458 -19.20 21.49 -12.91
C LEU A 458 -19.93 20.34 -12.21
N LEU A 459 -19.20 19.44 -11.54
CA LEU A 459 -19.76 18.32 -10.79
C LEU A 459 -20.67 18.78 -9.64
N LYS A 460 -20.37 19.92 -9.02
CA LYS A 460 -21.18 20.56 -7.96
C LYS A 460 -22.32 21.43 -8.51
N GLY A 461 -22.46 21.53 -9.84
CA GLY A 461 -23.49 22.36 -10.49
C GLY A 461 -23.26 23.85 -10.30
N ARG A 462 -22.01 24.28 -10.11
CA ARG A 462 -21.60 25.69 -10.05
C ARG A 462 -21.16 26.17 -11.42
N PRO A 463 -21.17 27.48 -11.64
CA PRO A 463 -20.61 28.05 -12.88
C PRO A 463 -19.17 27.58 -13.08
N ALA A 464 -18.87 27.09 -14.28
CA ALA A 464 -17.57 26.59 -14.67
C ALA A 464 -17.26 26.97 -16.11
N GLY A 465 -15.99 27.26 -16.41
CA GLY A 465 -15.49 27.49 -17.76
C GLY A 465 -15.26 26.19 -18.55
N LEU A 466 -15.88 25.10 -18.13
CA LEU A 466 -15.71 23.75 -18.67
C LEU A 466 -17.02 23.29 -19.34
N GLU A 467 -16.93 22.86 -20.59
CA GLU A 467 -18.05 22.33 -21.34
C GLU A 467 -17.95 20.80 -21.51
N VAL A 468 -19.09 20.12 -21.42
CA VAL A 468 -19.19 18.68 -21.76
C VAL A 468 -19.46 18.58 -23.26
N LYS A 469 -18.44 18.19 -24.04
CA LYS A 469 -18.53 18.00 -25.51
C LYS A 469 -19.02 16.62 -25.93
N ALA A 470 -18.80 15.60 -25.06
CA ALA A 470 -19.35 14.25 -25.21
C ALA A 470 -19.62 13.62 -23.84
N GLY A 471 -20.61 12.76 -23.74
CA GLY A 471 -21.00 12.03 -22.52
C GLY A 471 -22.32 12.54 -21.89
N GLU A 472 -22.90 11.73 -21.02
CA GLU A 472 -24.19 11.93 -20.38
C GLU A 472 -24.07 12.89 -19.18
N ARG A 473 -24.74 14.06 -19.21
CA ARG A 473 -24.63 15.08 -18.16
C ARG A 473 -25.30 14.70 -16.84
N GLY A 474 -26.38 13.91 -16.87
CA GLY A 474 -27.17 13.58 -15.68
C GLY A 474 -26.39 12.83 -14.60
N TRP A 475 -25.50 11.93 -15.01
CA TRP A 475 -24.66 11.14 -14.13
C TRP A 475 -23.61 11.98 -13.38
N LEU A 476 -23.08 13.03 -14.00
CA LEU A 476 -21.99 13.85 -13.47
C LEU A 476 -22.29 14.47 -12.10
N ARG A 477 -23.55 14.88 -11.86
CA ARG A 477 -23.95 15.50 -10.59
C ARG A 477 -23.90 14.56 -9.38
N GLN A 478 -23.77 13.26 -9.63
CA GLN A 478 -23.76 12.23 -8.60
C GLN A 478 -22.35 11.71 -8.32
N VAL A 479 -21.33 12.25 -9.01
CA VAL A 479 -19.93 11.89 -8.80
C VAL A 479 -19.48 12.29 -7.41
N LYS A 480 -18.87 11.33 -6.69
CA LYS A 480 -18.34 11.51 -5.33
C LYS A 480 -16.82 11.63 -5.33
N TYR A 481 -16.17 10.91 -6.21
CA TYR A 481 -14.71 10.84 -6.27
C TYR A 481 -14.21 11.08 -7.69
N VAL A 482 -13.04 11.70 -7.78
CA VAL A 482 -12.32 11.89 -9.05
C VAL A 482 -10.95 11.24 -8.94
N ILE A 483 -10.63 10.35 -9.89
CA ILE A 483 -9.26 9.88 -10.12
C ILE A 483 -8.67 10.80 -11.19
N THR A 484 -7.56 11.46 -10.88
CA THR A 484 -6.83 12.33 -11.82
C THR A 484 -5.53 11.70 -12.24
N LEU A 485 -5.29 11.69 -13.55
CA LEU A 485 -4.12 11.13 -14.20
C LEU A 485 -3.52 12.13 -15.19
N ASP A 486 -2.21 12.03 -15.42
CA ASP A 486 -1.53 12.73 -16.51
C ASP A 486 -1.65 11.91 -17.82
N ALA A 487 -1.38 12.52 -18.95
CA ALA A 487 -1.47 11.87 -20.26
C ALA A 487 -0.46 10.72 -20.45
N ASP A 488 0.64 10.72 -19.67
CA ASP A 488 1.70 9.71 -19.66
C ASP A 488 1.55 8.68 -18.51
N THR A 489 0.45 8.73 -17.74
CA THR A 489 0.19 7.83 -16.62
C THR A 489 -0.77 6.72 -17.02
N SER A 490 -0.45 5.47 -16.70
CA SER A 490 -1.32 4.31 -16.93
C SER A 490 -2.07 3.90 -15.67
N LEU A 491 -3.37 3.67 -15.81
CA LEU A 491 -4.23 3.10 -14.77
C LEU A 491 -4.14 1.57 -14.82
N ASN A 492 -3.46 0.96 -13.87
CA ASN A 492 -3.24 -0.48 -13.82
C ASN A 492 -4.53 -1.27 -13.53
N VAL A 493 -4.47 -2.59 -13.73
CA VAL A 493 -5.60 -3.49 -13.54
C VAL A 493 -6.11 -3.43 -12.09
N GLY A 494 -7.43 -3.19 -11.90
CA GLY A 494 -8.09 -3.17 -10.60
C GLY A 494 -7.81 -1.94 -9.73
N THR A 495 -6.86 -1.07 -10.11
CA THR A 495 -6.44 0.09 -9.30
C THR A 495 -7.58 1.06 -9.00
N ALA A 496 -8.50 1.27 -9.94
CA ALA A 496 -9.64 2.16 -9.72
C ALA A 496 -10.57 1.66 -8.59
N ARG A 497 -10.78 0.35 -8.49
CA ARG A 497 -11.56 -0.28 -7.42
C ARG A 497 -10.85 -0.15 -6.08
N GLU A 498 -9.56 -0.37 -6.01
CA GLU A 498 -8.76 -0.23 -4.79
C GLU A 498 -8.77 1.21 -4.25
N LEU A 499 -8.56 2.20 -5.13
CA LEU A 499 -8.62 3.62 -4.80
C LEU A 499 -10.01 4.01 -4.26
N THR A 500 -11.08 3.59 -4.95
CA THR A 500 -12.45 3.87 -4.51
C THR A 500 -12.79 3.14 -3.20
N GLY A 501 -12.32 1.91 -3.03
CA GLY A 501 -12.47 1.13 -1.80
C GLY A 501 -11.84 1.81 -0.60
N ALA A 502 -10.67 2.43 -0.77
CA ALA A 502 -10.03 3.24 0.26
C ALA A 502 -10.86 4.48 0.60
N MET A 503 -11.38 5.20 -0.40
CA MET A 503 -12.22 6.38 -0.18
C MET A 503 -13.54 6.05 0.54
N LEU A 504 -14.10 4.88 0.34
CA LEU A 504 -15.37 4.45 0.95
C LEU A 504 -15.23 3.94 2.39
N HIS A 505 -14.00 3.66 2.83
CA HIS A 505 -13.80 3.10 4.17
C HIS A 505 -14.08 4.14 5.27
N PRO A 506 -14.85 3.82 6.34
CA PRO A 506 -15.28 4.77 7.36
C PRO A 506 -14.14 5.51 8.09
N LEU A 507 -13.03 4.85 8.38
CA LEU A 507 -11.88 5.48 9.05
C LEU A 507 -11.14 6.48 8.18
N ASN A 508 -11.32 6.40 6.85
CA ASN A 508 -10.66 7.28 5.90
C ASN A 508 -11.50 8.52 5.58
N GLN A 509 -12.78 8.57 5.99
CA GLN A 509 -13.65 9.71 5.71
C GLN A 509 -13.05 11.00 6.27
N PRO A 510 -12.98 12.07 5.45
CA PRO A 510 -12.36 13.32 5.86
C PRO A 510 -13.21 14.08 6.88
N VAL A 511 -12.55 14.56 7.92
CA VAL A 511 -13.13 15.53 8.87
C VAL A 511 -12.55 16.91 8.54
N ILE A 512 -13.39 17.83 8.08
CA ILE A 512 -12.98 19.17 7.66
C ILE A 512 -13.23 20.16 8.82
N ASP A 513 -12.22 20.96 9.17
CA ASP A 513 -12.39 22.11 10.06
C ASP A 513 -13.18 23.20 9.30
N PRO A 514 -14.38 23.58 9.77
CA PRO A 514 -15.24 24.51 9.02
C PRO A 514 -14.69 25.93 8.94
N LYS A 515 -13.84 26.35 9.90
CA LYS A 515 -13.23 27.68 9.93
C LYS A 515 -11.97 27.74 9.07
N LYS A 516 -11.10 26.74 9.21
CA LYS A 516 -9.83 26.69 8.49
C LYS A 516 -9.97 26.15 7.08
N LYS A 517 -11.06 25.42 6.79
CA LYS A 517 -11.30 24.72 5.52
C LYS A 517 -10.12 23.81 5.14
N VAL A 518 -9.67 22.98 6.09
CA VAL A 518 -8.66 21.95 5.90
C VAL A 518 -9.10 20.64 6.53
N VAL A 519 -8.64 19.53 5.99
CA VAL A 519 -8.89 18.21 6.56
C VAL A 519 -8.02 17.99 7.77
N THR A 520 -8.62 17.71 8.92
CA THR A 520 -7.93 17.51 10.20
C THR A 520 -7.79 16.05 10.61
N ALA A 521 -8.69 15.19 10.13
CA ALA A 521 -8.65 13.75 10.35
C ALA A 521 -9.22 13.00 9.14
N GLY A 522 -8.87 11.73 8.96
CA GLY A 522 -9.16 11.01 7.72
C GLY A 522 -8.35 11.56 6.55
N HIS A 523 -8.77 11.23 5.34
CA HIS A 523 -8.10 11.62 4.10
C HIS A 523 -9.14 11.98 3.04
N ALA A 524 -9.02 13.16 2.45
CA ALA A 524 -9.84 13.53 1.30
C ALA A 524 -9.17 13.21 -0.03
N LEU A 525 -7.93 12.74 0.00
CA LEU A 525 -7.11 12.40 -1.14
C LEU A 525 -6.20 11.22 -0.83
N PHE A 526 -6.10 10.26 -1.75
CA PHE A 526 -5.10 9.20 -1.70
C PHE A 526 -4.18 9.27 -2.91
N GLN A 527 -2.88 9.21 -2.61
CA GLN A 527 -1.80 9.04 -3.57
C GLN A 527 -1.51 7.54 -3.68
N PRO A 528 -1.70 6.90 -4.85
CA PRO A 528 -1.20 5.54 -5.08
C PRO A 528 0.31 5.54 -5.31
N ARG A 529 0.93 4.38 -5.22
CA ARG A 529 2.31 4.20 -5.65
C ARG A 529 2.41 4.42 -7.16
N VAL A 530 3.46 5.10 -7.60
CA VAL A 530 3.74 5.32 -9.03
C VAL A 530 5.00 4.56 -9.40
N ALA A 531 4.85 3.52 -10.23
CA ALA A 531 5.94 2.78 -10.83
C ALA A 531 6.35 3.43 -12.17
N VAL A 532 7.57 3.15 -12.61
CA VAL A 532 8.04 3.59 -13.93
C VAL A 532 7.72 2.55 -14.96
N GLU A 533 7.25 2.98 -16.13
CA GLU A 533 7.03 2.10 -17.27
C GLU A 533 8.37 1.47 -17.71
N LEU A 534 8.41 0.15 -17.83
CA LEU A 534 9.62 -0.60 -18.10
C LEU A 534 10.24 -0.24 -19.46
N GLU A 535 9.40 0.03 -20.47
CA GLU A 535 9.83 0.47 -21.79
C GLU A 535 10.49 1.87 -21.71
N ALA A 536 9.85 2.81 -21.04
CA ALA A 536 10.36 4.15 -20.81
C ALA A 536 11.70 4.15 -20.07
N ALA A 537 11.82 3.32 -19.02
CA ALA A 537 13.05 3.16 -18.22
C ALA A 537 14.21 2.57 -19.04
N ASN A 538 13.93 1.79 -20.08
CA ASN A 538 14.95 1.16 -20.93
C ASN A 538 15.27 1.91 -22.23
N ARG A 539 14.59 3.03 -22.50
CA ARG A 539 14.66 3.75 -23.77
C ARG A 539 16.01 4.42 -24.07
N SER A 540 16.78 4.77 -23.05
CA SER A 540 18.11 5.38 -23.20
C SER A 540 19.04 4.96 -22.05
N PHE A 541 20.36 5.15 -22.23
CA PHE A 541 21.33 4.94 -21.15
C PHE A 541 21.05 5.87 -19.96
N PHE A 542 20.66 7.12 -20.23
CA PHE A 542 20.25 8.06 -19.20
C PHE A 542 19.01 7.54 -18.41
N ALA A 543 17.98 7.09 -19.12
CA ALA A 543 16.79 6.54 -18.46
C ALA A 543 17.12 5.29 -17.61
N LYS A 544 17.99 4.39 -18.07
CA LYS A 544 18.47 3.24 -17.30
C LYS A 544 19.19 3.63 -16.01
N LEU A 545 19.97 4.72 -16.05
CA LEU A 545 20.74 5.19 -14.90
C LEU A 545 19.88 5.96 -13.89
N PHE A 546 18.99 6.82 -14.37
CA PHE A 546 18.22 7.76 -13.55
C PHE A 546 16.73 7.38 -13.39
N GLY A 547 16.21 6.52 -14.24
CA GLY A 547 14.82 6.05 -14.18
C GLY A 547 14.53 5.00 -13.13
N GLY A 548 15.45 4.54 -12.31
CA GLY A 548 15.42 3.58 -11.22
C GLY A 548 14.06 2.90 -10.92
N LEU A 549 13.97 2.04 -9.93
CA LEU A 549 12.71 1.36 -9.54
C LEU A 549 11.58 2.33 -9.13
N GLY A 550 11.91 3.60 -8.85
CA GLY A 550 11.01 4.62 -8.34
C GLY A 550 10.83 5.84 -9.22
N GLY A 551 11.44 5.89 -10.38
CA GLY A 551 11.36 7.07 -11.25
C GLY A 551 12.03 8.33 -10.66
N VAL A 552 11.64 9.48 -11.20
CA VAL A 552 12.23 10.77 -10.85
C VAL A 552 11.68 11.35 -9.54
N ASP A 553 10.52 10.85 -9.09
CA ASP A 553 9.86 11.34 -7.87
C ASP A 553 10.09 10.39 -6.69
N PRO A 554 10.90 10.80 -5.69
CA PRO A 554 11.19 9.96 -4.53
C PRO A 554 9.98 9.71 -3.61
N TYR A 555 8.92 10.51 -3.71
CA TYR A 555 7.74 10.38 -2.84
C TYR A 555 6.66 9.46 -3.41
N GLY A 556 6.55 9.35 -4.74
CA GLY A 556 5.50 8.55 -5.38
C GLY A 556 5.85 7.08 -5.55
N SER A 557 7.13 6.72 -5.49
CA SER A 557 7.62 5.39 -5.88
C SER A 557 7.70 4.35 -4.77
N THR A 558 7.56 4.76 -3.52
CA THR A 558 7.73 3.88 -2.36
C THR A 558 6.40 3.30 -1.87
N ALA A 559 6.42 2.03 -1.46
CA ALA A 559 5.29 1.39 -0.78
C ALA A 559 5.15 1.86 0.69
N SER A 560 6.11 2.62 1.20
CA SER A 560 6.19 3.14 2.57
C SER A 560 6.77 4.56 2.54
N ASP A 561 6.08 5.49 3.18
CA ASP A 561 6.49 6.90 3.31
C ASP A 561 6.58 7.25 4.79
N VAL A 562 7.73 7.75 5.23
CA VAL A 562 7.99 8.16 6.62
C VAL A 562 6.91 9.12 7.14
N TYR A 563 6.43 10.03 6.32
CA TYR A 563 5.38 10.96 6.71
C TYR A 563 4.03 10.28 6.91
N HIS A 564 3.67 9.35 6.03
CA HIS A 564 2.44 8.57 6.16
C HIS A 564 2.51 7.61 7.35
N ASP A 565 3.61 6.88 7.48
CA ASP A 565 3.76 5.84 8.50
C ASP A 565 3.82 6.41 9.92
N LEU A 566 4.51 7.54 10.13
CA LEU A 566 4.64 8.16 11.44
C LEU A 566 3.48 9.10 11.78
N PHE A 567 2.96 9.86 10.80
CA PHE A 567 2.06 10.99 11.06
C PHE A 567 0.69 10.86 10.39
N ASP A 568 0.44 9.76 9.66
CA ASP A 568 -0.81 9.56 8.92
C ASP A 568 -1.06 10.69 7.88
N GLN A 569 0.00 11.17 7.22
CA GLN A 569 -0.05 12.25 6.23
C GLN A 569 0.99 12.01 5.13
N GLY A 570 0.58 11.41 4.02
CA GLY A 570 1.43 11.20 2.85
C GLY A 570 1.71 12.48 2.07
N THR A 571 2.43 12.33 0.97
CA THR A 571 2.73 13.41 0.01
C THR A 571 1.94 13.16 -1.26
N TYR A 572 1.38 14.21 -1.87
CA TYR A 572 0.65 14.13 -3.14
C TYR A 572 1.52 14.67 -4.27
N THR A 573 1.52 13.99 -5.40
CA THR A 573 2.34 14.27 -6.58
C THR A 573 1.50 14.51 -7.85
N GLY A 574 0.24 14.88 -7.66
CA GLY A 574 -0.66 15.26 -8.74
C GLY A 574 -1.47 14.11 -9.36
N LYS A 575 -1.34 12.87 -8.88
CA LYS A 575 -2.03 11.68 -9.40
C LYS A 575 -2.64 10.88 -8.27
N GLY A 576 -3.90 10.51 -8.41
CA GLY A 576 -4.60 9.75 -7.38
C GLY A 576 -6.09 10.03 -7.35
N ILE A 577 -6.74 9.69 -6.25
CA ILE A 577 -8.18 9.86 -6.06
C ILE A 577 -8.47 10.89 -4.98
N PHE A 578 -9.46 11.77 -5.22
CA PHE A 578 -9.90 12.73 -4.24
C PHE A 578 -11.43 12.83 -4.12
N SER A 579 -11.90 13.29 -2.96
CA SER A 579 -13.32 13.59 -2.70
C SER A 579 -13.72 14.92 -3.34
N VAL A 580 -14.77 14.91 -4.17
CA VAL A 580 -15.32 16.10 -4.83
C VAL A 580 -15.80 17.13 -3.79
N ASP A 581 -16.48 16.67 -2.74
CA ASP A 581 -17.01 17.53 -1.69
C ASP A 581 -15.91 18.23 -0.88
N ALA A 582 -14.88 17.45 -0.50
CA ALA A 582 -13.75 17.99 0.26
C ALA A 582 -12.87 18.90 -0.60
N PHE A 583 -12.63 18.57 -1.86
CA PHE A 583 -11.89 19.41 -2.80
C PHE A 583 -12.58 20.77 -2.96
N HIS A 584 -13.89 20.76 -3.23
CA HIS A 584 -14.67 22.01 -3.35
C HIS A 584 -14.61 22.84 -2.07
N THR A 585 -14.79 22.22 -0.89
CA THR A 585 -14.83 22.93 0.38
C THR A 585 -13.48 23.54 0.76
N CYS A 586 -12.38 22.83 0.49
CA CYS A 586 -11.05 23.21 0.95
C CYS A 586 -10.25 24.04 -0.06
N LEU A 587 -10.46 23.82 -1.38
CA LEU A 587 -9.58 24.34 -2.42
C LEU A 587 -10.24 25.33 -3.37
N ASP A 588 -11.59 25.36 -3.48
CA ASP A 588 -12.23 26.29 -4.40
C ASP A 588 -11.97 27.75 -3.98
N SER A 589 -11.46 28.54 -4.94
CA SER A 589 -11.05 29.94 -4.74
C SER A 589 -10.05 30.17 -3.57
N ARG A 590 -9.23 29.15 -3.27
CA ARG A 590 -8.35 29.20 -2.09
C ARG A 590 -7.00 29.84 -2.37
N PHE A 591 -6.47 29.67 -3.56
CA PHE A 591 -5.14 30.13 -3.92
C PHE A 591 -5.21 31.29 -4.89
N PRO A 592 -4.28 32.25 -4.80
CA PRO A 592 -4.22 33.35 -5.74
C PRO A 592 -3.88 32.86 -7.15
N ASP A 593 -4.48 33.51 -8.16
CA ASP A 593 -4.26 33.17 -9.56
C ASP A 593 -2.84 33.54 -10.02
N ASN A 594 -2.32 32.81 -10.99
CA ASN A 594 -1.02 33.01 -11.65
C ASN A 594 0.20 33.07 -10.71
N THR A 595 0.10 32.51 -9.52
CA THR A 595 1.19 32.54 -8.50
C THR A 595 1.80 31.19 -8.19
N ILE A 596 1.06 30.09 -8.38
CA ILE A 596 1.46 28.74 -7.98
C ILE A 596 1.52 27.85 -9.20
N LEU A 597 2.71 27.37 -9.54
CA LEU A 597 2.93 26.47 -10.67
C LEU A 597 2.84 25.00 -10.27
N SER A 598 3.41 24.64 -9.08
CA SER A 598 3.36 23.31 -8.51
C SER A 598 2.42 23.35 -7.31
N HIS A 599 1.22 22.86 -7.49
CA HIS A 599 0.14 22.97 -6.51
C HIS A 599 -0.05 21.69 -5.68
N ASP A 600 0.50 20.57 -6.12
CA ASP A 600 0.24 19.23 -5.58
C ASP A 600 0.52 19.13 -4.09
N LEU A 601 1.66 19.66 -3.62
CA LEU A 601 2.03 19.65 -2.21
C LEU A 601 1.04 20.43 -1.32
N LEU A 602 0.51 21.56 -1.82
CA LEU A 602 -0.52 22.32 -1.10
C LEU A 602 -1.85 21.57 -1.09
N GLU A 603 -2.33 21.10 -2.24
CA GLU A 603 -3.56 20.32 -2.32
C GLU A 603 -3.51 19.12 -1.39
N GLY A 604 -2.42 18.35 -1.43
CA GLY A 604 -2.19 17.22 -0.53
C GLY A 604 -2.16 17.61 0.94
N SER A 605 -1.68 18.83 1.26
CA SER A 605 -1.64 19.34 2.64
C SER A 605 -3.01 19.79 3.15
N TYR A 606 -3.80 20.47 2.31
CA TYR A 606 -5.16 20.93 2.67
C TYR A 606 -6.15 19.76 2.72
N LEU A 607 -6.02 18.79 1.83
CA LEU A 607 -6.85 17.59 1.75
C LEU A 607 -6.35 16.43 2.63
N ARG A 608 -5.23 16.60 3.30
CA ARG A 608 -4.59 15.57 4.13
C ARG A 608 -4.39 14.28 3.36
N ALA A 609 -3.49 14.30 2.38
CA ALA A 609 -3.19 13.14 1.55
C ALA A 609 -2.78 11.91 2.36
N GLY A 610 -3.29 10.73 1.97
CA GLY A 610 -2.83 9.43 2.43
C GLY A 610 -2.04 8.72 1.33
N LEU A 611 -1.11 7.84 1.68
CA LEU A 611 -0.42 6.96 0.73
C LEU A 611 -1.11 5.60 0.68
N LEU A 612 -1.60 5.21 -0.48
CA LEU A 612 -2.13 3.87 -0.75
C LEU A 612 -1.06 3.04 -1.49
N GLY A 613 -0.08 2.55 -0.75
CA GLY A 613 1.11 1.90 -1.32
C GLY A 613 0.85 0.55 -2.02
N GLU A 614 -0.32 -0.05 -1.80
CA GLU A 614 -0.73 -1.30 -2.45
C GLU A 614 -1.35 -1.05 -3.84
N ALA A 615 -2.01 0.10 -4.05
CA ALA A 615 -2.50 0.50 -5.37
C ALA A 615 -1.36 1.11 -6.21
N GLU A 616 -1.28 0.74 -7.47
CA GLU A 616 -0.18 1.15 -8.34
C GLU A 616 -0.68 1.81 -9.62
N LEU A 617 -0.07 2.94 -9.97
CA LEU A 617 -0.10 3.55 -11.29
C LEU A 617 1.26 3.35 -11.96
N THR A 618 1.31 3.41 -13.28
CA THR A 618 2.56 3.36 -14.03
C THR A 618 2.75 4.64 -14.82
N ASP A 619 3.94 5.23 -14.75
CA ASP A 619 4.25 6.54 -15.33
C ASP A 619 5.41 6.47 -16.31
N GLY A 620 5.40 7.32 -17.33
CA GLY A 620 6.54 7.53 -18.20
C GLY A 620 7.69 8.26 -17.47
N CYS A 621 8.93 8.06 -17.93
CA CYS A 621 10.07 8.82 -17.43
C CYS A 621 10.75 9.60 -18.57
N PRO A 622 11.37 10.76 -18.26
CA PRO A 622 12.18 11.48 -19.23
C PRO A 622 13.37 10.62 -19.69
N TRP A 623 13.46 10.36 -21.00
CA TRP A 623 14.55 9.57 -21.56
C TRP A 623 15.74 10.42 -22.04
N GLN A 624 15.57 11.75 -22.06
CA GLN A 624 16.60 12.72 -22.43
C GLN A 624 16.98 13.59 -21.23
N VAL A 625 18.28 13.90 -21.11
CA VAL A 625 18.84 14.75 -20.07
C VAL A 625 18.16 16.13 -20.03
N TYR A 626 17.95 16.74 -21.19
CA TYR A 626 17.27 18.05 -21.28
C TYR A 626 15.84 18.01 -20.75
N GLY A 627 15.06 16.99 -21.12
CA GLY A 627 13.69 16.81 -20.62
C GLY A 627 13.64 16.62 -19.10
N TYR A 628 14.62 15.91 -18.53
CA TYR A 628 14.77 15.74 -17.09
C TYR A 628 15.02 17.07 -16.38
N TYR A 629 16.02 17.85 -16.82
CA TYR A 629 16.34 19.13 -16.19
C TYR A 629 15.26 20.18 -16.41
N ALA A 630 14.56 20.19 -17.54
CA ALA A 630 13.41 21.05 -17.75
C ALA A 630 12.25 20.74 -16.78
N ARG A 631 12.00 19.44 -16.48
CA ARG A 631 11.03 19.00 -15.46
C ARG A 631 11.48 19.42 -14.07
N LEU A 632 12.73 19.18 -13.70
CA LEU A 632 13.31 19.55 -12.41
C LEU A 632 13.26 21.06 -12.17
N HIS A 633 13.60 21.87 -13.18
CA HIS A 633 13.52 23.34 -13.11
C HIS A 633 12.09 23.82 -12.81
N ARG A 634 11.08 23.22 -13.46
CA ARG A 634 9.67 23.56 -13.19
C ARG A 634 9.27 23.24 -11.76
N TRP A 635 9.70 22.08 -11.23
CA TRP A 635 9.41 21.66 -9.87
C TRP A 635 10.05 22.57 -8.84
N ILE A 636 11.35 22.83 -8.97
CA ILE A 636 12.07 23.75 -8.07
C ILE A 636 11.42 25.14 -8.08
N ARG A 637 11.10 25.68 -9.27
CA ARG A 637 10.40 26.98 -9.37
C ARG A 637 9.07 26.96 -8.65
N GLY A 638 8.31 25.86 -8.78
CA GLY A 638 7.05 25.68 -8.08
C GLY A 638 7.23 25.60 -6.56
N ASP A 639 8.24 24.89 -6.07
CA ASP A 639 8.53 24.80 -4.64
C ASP A 639 8.83 26.17 -4.02
N TRP A 640 9.62 27.03 -4.72
CA TRP A 640 9.91 28.38 -4.25
C TRP A 640 8.69 29.30 -4.22
N GLN A 641 7.70 29.07 -5.07
CA GLN A 641 6.42 29.80 -5.02
C GLN A 641 5.61 29.49 -3.75
N LEU A 642 5.91 28.37 -3.07
CA LEU A 642 5.26 28.01 -1.81
C LEU A 642 5.88 28.66 -0.57
N LEU A 643 6.95 29.44 -0.71
CA LEU A 643 7.62 30.14 0.40
C LEU A 643 6.66 30.92 1.32
N PRO A 644 5.63 31.64 0.83
CA PRO A 644 4.66 32.34 1.68
C PRO A 644 3.92 31.45 2.67
N TRP A 645 3.75 30.14 2.37
CA TRP A 645 3.06 29.17 3.25
C TRP A 645 3.89 28.73 4.47
N LEU A 646 5.15 29.13 4.57
CA LEU A 646 5.93 29.00 5.80
C LEU A 646 5.55 30.05 6.85
N GLY A 647 4.96 31.17 6.45
CA GLY A 647 4.58 32.30 7.30
C GLY A 647 3.37 31.99 8.20
N LYS A 648 3.09 32.93 9.13
CA LYS A 648 1.90 32.88 9.99
C LYS A 648 0.61 33.28 9.23
N ARG A 649 0.72 34.05 8.17
CA ARG A 649 -0.37 34.44 7.27
C ARG A 649 -0.01 34.06 5.85
N VAL A 650 -0.98 33.54 5.11
CA VAL A 650 -0.82 33.04 3.74
C VAL A 650 -1.71 33.87 2.79
N PRO A 651 -1.32 34.00 1.52
CA PRO A 651 -2.19 34.65 0.53
C PRO A 651 -3.46 33.82 0.32
N ASP A 652 -4.59 34.51 0.16
CA ASP A 652 -5.88 33.94 -0.19
C ASP A 652 -6.20 34.13 -1.68
N GLY A 653 -7.26 33.49 -2.18
CA GLY A 653 -7.70 33.59 -3.58
C GLY A 653 -8.34 34.94 -3.96
N HIS A 654 -8.49 35.86 -3.02
CA HIS A 654 -9.14 37.15 -3.22
C HIS A 654 -8.18 38.35 -3.13
N GLY A 655 -6.88 38.09 -3.14
CA GLY A 655 -5.81 39.11 -3.06
C GLY A 655 -5.51 39.60 -1.64
N GLY A 656 -6.12 38.95 -0.61
CA GLY A 656 -5.86 39.20 0.80
C GLY A 656 -4.86 38.24 1.43
N LYS A 657 -4.85 38.23 2.78
CA LYS A 657 -4.07 37.27 3.58
C LYS A 657 -4.92 36.72 4.71
N GLU A 658 -4.93 35.41 4.88
CA GLU A 658 -5.57 34.72 5.98
C GLU A 658 -4.56 34.10 6.97
N ALA A 659 -5.02 33.65 8.13
CA ALA A 659 -4.19 32.88 9.04
C ALA A 659 -3.81 31.55 8.40
N ASN A 660 -2.52 31.17 8.48
CA ASN A 660 -2.04 29.93 7.89
C ASN A 660 -2.71 28.70 8.53
N PRO A 661 -3.52 27.93 7.78
CA PRO A 661 -4.22 26.77 8.33
C PRO A 661 -3.35 25.50 8.36
N LEU A 662 -2.18 25.51 7.70
CA LEU A 662 -1.35 24.33 7.54
C LEU A 662 -0.72 23.87 8.86
N PRO A 663 -0.75 22.54 9.15
CA PRO A 663 -0.07 21.98 10.30
C PRO A 663 1.47 22.09 10.16
N PRO A 664 2.21 21.98 11.27
CA PRO A 664 3.69 22.08 11.25
C PRO A 664 4.36 21.11 10.28
N LEU A 665 3.82 19.89 10.12
CA LEU A 665 4.36 18.90 9.18
C LEU A 665 4.26 19.36 7.72
N ALA A 666 3.15 19.98 7.31
CA ALA A 666 3.00 20.51 5.97
C ALA A 666 4.02 21.64 5.68
N ARG A 667 4.23 22.54 6.66
CA ARG A 667 5.28 23.58 6.56
C ARG A 667 6.68 22.96 6.50
N TRP A 668 6.92 21.90 7.28
CA TRP A 668 8.18 21.15 7.19
C TRP A 668 8.42 20.60 5.79
N LYS A 669 7.42 19.98 5.15
CA LYS A 669 7.55 19.47 3.77
C LYS A 669 7.92 20.57 2.77
N ILE A 670 7.31 21.75 2.89
CA ILE A 670 7.67 22.92 2.05
C ILE A 670 9.11 23.33 2.33
N LEU A 671 9.51 23.49 3.58
CA LEU A 671 10.88 23.84 3.96
C LEU A 671 11.90 22.81 3.47
N ASP A 672 11.56 21.52 3.56
CA ASP A 672 12.42 20.42 3.11
C ASP A 672 12.66 20.46 1.60
N ASN A 673 11.66 20.76 0.77
CA ASN A 673 11.81 20.93 -0.65
C ASN A 673 12.74 22.11 -0.99
N LEU A 674 12.55 23.25 -0.31
CA LEU A 674 13.42 24.43 -0.48
C LEU A 674 14.88 24.12 -0.08
N ARG A 675 15.07 23.50 1.08
CA ARG A 675 16.38 23.07 1.59
C ARG A 675 17.09 22.15 0.58
N ARG A 676 16.37 21.12 0.08
CA ARG A 676 16.89 20.17 -0.91
C ARG A 676 17.27 20.84 -2.22
N SER A 677 16.51 21.83 -2.68
CA SER A 677 16.82 22.57 -3.92
C SER A 677 18.09 23.42 -3.82
N LEU A 678 18.46 23.85 -2.62
CA LEU A 678 19.69 24.63 -2.35
C LEU A 678 20.92 23.74 -2.15
N SER A 679 20.76 22.48 -1.79
CA SER A 679 21.85 21.56 -1.46
C SER A 679 22.91 21.45 -2.58
N PRO A 680 22.56 21.24 -3.87
CA PRO A 680 23.55 21.21 -4.96
C PRO A 680 24.30 22.55 -5.13
N VAL A 681 23.60 23.68 -4.96
CA VAL A 681 24.20 25.03 -5.08
C VAL A 681 25.24 25.24 -3.99
N PHE A 682 24.91 24.91 -2.74
CA PHE A 682 25.86 25.03 -1.61
C PHE A 682 27.02 24.04 -1.73
N THR A 683 26.80 22.84 -2.27
CA THR A 683 27.89 21.89 -2.56
C THR A 683 28.86 22.46 -3.60
N LEU A 684 28.34 22.95 -4.72
CA LEU A 684 29.19 23.56 -5.76
C LEU A 684 29.94 24.78 -5.26
N LEU A 685 29.25 25.67 -4.55
CA LEU A 685 29.87 26.86 -3.96
C LEU A 685 30.99 26.46 -3.01
N THR A 686 30.81 25.46 -2.18
CA THR A 686 31.85 24.99 -1.25
C THR A 686 33.04 24.38 -1.98
N LEU A 687 32.80 23.62 -3.06
CA LEU A 687 33.85 23.06 -3.89
C LEU A 687 34.69 24.19 -4.53
N VAL A 688 34.05 25.20 -5.11
CA VAL A 688 34.75 26.33 -5.74
C VAL A 688 35.55 27.12 -4.71
N LEU A 689 34.97 27.50 -3.58
CA LEU A 689 35.67 28.22 -2.52
C LEU A 689 36.77 27.37 -1.88
N GLY A 690 36.56 26.08 -1.72
CA GLY A 690 37.58 25.17 -1.23
C GLY A 690 38.77 25.08 -2.17
N MET A 691 38.54 25.00 -3.47
CA MET A 691 39.59 24.99 -4.50
C MET A 691 40.41 26.30 -4.49
N CYS A 692 39.72 27.42 -4.31
CA CYS A 692 40.40 28.74 -4.32
C CYS A 692 41.16 29.05 -3.04
N PHE A 693 40.64 28.61 -1.86
CA PHE A 693 41.13 29.10 -0.58
C PHE A 693 41.62 28.04 0.39
N SER A 694 41.22 26.78 0.25
CA SER A 694 41.54 25.71 1.20
C SER A 694 41.38 24.30 0.63
N GLY A 695 42.47 23.60 0.37
CA GLY A 695 42.44 22.20 -0.08
C GLY A 695 41.74 21.24 0.89
N ARG A 696 41.74 21.54 2.21
CA ARG A 696 40.99 20.76 3.19
C ARG A 696 39.47 20.92 3.03
N VAL A 697 39.00 22.15 2.81
CA VAL A 697 37.58 22.43 2.56
C VAL A 697 37.14 21.78 1.24
N PHE A 698 37.99 21.82 0.20
CA PHE A 698 37.70 21.12 -1.05
C PHE A 698 37.55 19.60 -0.87
N ALA A 699 38.46 18.96 -0.12
CA ALA A 699 38.43 17.55 0.12
C ALA A 699 37.14 17.13 0.90
N TRP A 700 36.77 17.90 1.93
CA TRP A 700 35.53 17.66 2.66
C TRP A 700 34.27 17.90 1.83
N ALA A 701 34.24 18.94 1.00
CA ALA A 701 33.15 19.21 0.09
C ALA A 701 33.02 18.09 -0.96
N GLY A 702 34.12 17.59 -1.51
CA GLY A 702 34.13 16.42 -2.38
C GLY A 702 33.61 15.16 -1.71
N GLY A 703 34.04 14.88 -0.48
CA GLY A 703 33.53 13.75 0.31
C GLY A 703 32.03 13.84 0.57
N VAL A 704 31.53 15.00 0.99
CA VAL A 704 30.09 15.23 1.19
C VAL A 704 29.31 15.10 -0.11
N ALA A 705 29.83 15.62 -1.23
CA ALA A 705 29.19 15.50 -2.54
C ALA A 705 29.06 14.03 -2.98
N VAL A 706 30.11 13.21 -2.81
CA VAL A 706 30.09 11.78 -3.15
C VAL A 706 29.09 11.03 -2.26
N VAL A 707 29.10 11.28 -0.95
CA VAL A 707 28.14 10.62 -0.03
C VAL A 707 26.71 11.05 -0.33
N ALA A 708 26.47 12.35 -0.61
CA ALA A 708 25.14 12.83 -0.97
C ALA A 708 24.64 12.23 -2.30
N ALA A 709 25.53 12.01 -3.27
CA ALA A 709 25.17 11.36 -4.52
C ALA A 709 24.90 9.86 -4.37
N ALA A 710 25.46 9.21 -3.33
CA ALA A 710 25.26 7.80 -3.04
C ALA A 710 24.09 7.52 -2.08
N SER A 711 23.59 8.54 -1.37
CA SER A 711 22.49 8.44 -0.42
C SER A 711 21.13 8.70 -1.09
#